data_752e9533709676ce4d99956622269a20
#
_entry.id   752e9533709676ce4d99956622269a20
#
_cell.length_a   1.000
_cell.length_b   1.000
_cell.length_c   1.000
_cell.angle_alpha   90.00
_cell.angle_beta   90.00
_cell.angle_gamma   90.00
#
_symmetry.space_group_name_H-M   'P 1'
#
loop_
_entity.id
_entity.type
_entity.pdbx_description
1 polymer ?
#
loop_
_entity_poly.entity_id
_entity_poly.type
_entity_poly.pdbx_seq_one_letter_code
_entity_poly.pdbx_strand_id
1 'polypeptide(L)'
;MSDGRMFSVFRRRAGAILGTTAVLLTGVFVPPVALAEPADPAAEPSGPVLSLTDLGSSSPLAFYGDQGTAELTFPVPRGLAPGALNATVEIPVNVRSGAVTVMQRERTIARIPLPATDQEPIVIPLAGVAVTDNAATVTIRTYLVPEAGYCLDPTNPLRMTDASVTFRGKEAPPTTVAEFLPPVLRKLTIAIPATPARAESDAAVRLASSVIARYGQQPTDVVITRLGARLPAAAPFERQIVIEQGPDTGVALQPVTGAVPYLRISGPEGELTNQTRLLSSDISRMALSSSAVVGPLKNAPQLPGDITTLRDLGQPVVSAVALAPQVAVGLDQTRLGRPVKAVRVRLIGSYTPPPDSVSARLVAIVGGETIDTWSVDERGVIDRWVDVPDRLLQRYTTLGVSLNLAGNTGRCGEFQPLTLTIDGDSVVESAAAVPPVPSGLQSLPQALMPRTLIGIGPDTFADTTRAAAIAVAMQRLSVLPIDTVVTGIEEALRARGPAIIIDADGWDHPKVRLPVSAANGTITLDGLIDQGQPTTLTLDPELRYGTLQAFFDGRRSLLVATSNTAPAQLDALLRWMSDDPRRWSRVDGAAVIAAPGQQPVVIGPQPGVIRMAAPGAGAAGWVAGALVLSAVVGYALIVLSARRSPSGG
;
A
#
# COMPACT_ATOMS: atom_id res chain seq x y z
N MET A 1 38.11 -50.24 40.49
CA MET A 1 39.25 -50.85 39.76
C MET A 1 39.83 -49.70 38.99
N SER A 2 40.80 -49.05 39.56
CA SER A 2 42.28 -49.34 39.52
C SER A 2 42.83 -48.65 38.28
N ASP A 3 43.45 -47.58 38.47
CA ASP A 3 44.91 -47.24 38.63
C ASP A 3 45.42 -46.68 37.29
N GLY A 4 46.26 -45.70 37.22
CA GLY A 4 47.16 -45.03 38.07
C GLY A 4 48.21 -44.29 37.26
N ARG A 5 48.66 -43.16 37.79
CA ARG A 5 50.04 -42.67 37.87
C ARG A 5 50.95 -42.73 36.61
N MET A 6 51.85 -41.81 36.31
CA MET A 6 52.90 -41.20 37.18
C MET A 6 53.74 -40.21 36.36
N PHE A 7 54.12 -39.09 36.95
CA PHE A 7 55.39 -38.38 37.11
C PHE A 7 56.61 -38.61 36.20
N SER A 8 57.29 -37.48 35.81
CA SER A 8 58.72 -37.15 36.13
C SER A 8 59.12 -35.85 35.43
N VAL A 9 59.54 -34.81 36.05
CA VAL A 9 60.69 -34.32 36.81
C VAL A 9 62.06 -34.64 36.17
N PHE A 10 62.84 -33.62 35.82
CA PHE A 10 64.27 -33.38 36.05
C PHE A 10 64.79 -32.22 35.21
N ARG A 11 65.22 -31.14 35.74
CA ARG A 11 66.45 -30.68 36.43
C ARG A 11 67.42 -29.91 35.53
N ARG A 12 67.64 -28.67 35.94
CA ARG A 12 68.89 -27.90 36.22
C ARG A 12 70.11 -28.06 35.33
N ARG A 13 70.64 -26.90 34.90
CA ARG A 13 72.05 -26.56 35.33
C ARG A 13 72.28 -25.04 35.25
N ALA A 14 72.95 -24.57 36.31
CA ALA A 14 73.43 -23.23 36.55
C ALA A 14 74.85 -23.04 35.95
N GLY A 15 75.20 -21.79 35.66
CA GLY A 15 76.54 -21.35 35.36
C GLY A 15 76.67 -19.86 35.67
N ALA A 16 77.31 -19.57 36.80
CA ALA A 16 77.74 -18.24 37.24
C ALA A 16 79.12 -17.93 36.70
N ILE A 17 79.44 -16.66 36.39
CA ILE A 17 80.77 -16.05 36.62
C ILE A 17 80.66 -14.53 36.65
N LEU A 18 81.34 -13.97 37.65
CA LEU A 18 81.57 -12.60 38.10
C LEU A 18 82.00 -11.58 37.05
N GLY A 19 81.66 -10.32 37.34
CA GLY A 19 82.64 -9.30 37.16
C GLY A 19 82.16 -7.87 36.89
N THR A 20 82.46 -7.03 37.86
CA THR A 20 82.79 -5.58 37.84
C THR A 20 81.64 -4.57 37.90
N THR A 21 81.64 -3.89 39.00
CA THR A 21 81.04 -2.63 39.44
C THR A 21 81.38 -1.45 38.50
N ALA A 22 80.34 -0.76 38.05
CA ALA A 22 80.42 0.66 37.65
C ALA A 22 79.13 1.35 38.08
N VAL A 23 79.22 2.26 39.00
CA VAL A 23 78.16 3.15 39.46
C VAL A 23 77.93 4.20 38.36
N LEU A 24 76.77 4.23 37.75
CA LEU A 24 76.30 5.32 36.96
C LEU A 24 74.83 5.63 37.33
N LEU A 25 74.60 6.87 37.79
CA LEU A 25 73.25 7.44 37.98
C LEU A 25 72.43 7.28 36.71
N THR A 26 71.44 6.46 36.78
CA THR A 26 70.43 6.43 35.71
C THR A 26 69.09 6.88 36.27
N GLY A 27 68.60 7.99 35.74
CA GLY A 27 67.26 8.44 35.97
C GLY A 27 66.23 7.35 35.59
N VAL A 28 65.20 7.21 36.39
CA VAL A 28 64.07 6.32 36.15
C VAL A 28 63.36 6.78 34.94
N PHE A 29 63.61 6.14 33.79
CA PHE A 29 62.77 6.23 32.62
C PHE A 29 61.60 5.28 32.84
N VAL A 30 60.42 5.83 33.22
CA VAL A 30 59.15 5.10 33.15
C VAL A 30 58.74 5.11 31.67
N PRO A 31 58.66 3.95 31.00
CA PRO A 31 58.11 3.93 29.62
C PRO A 31 56.67 4.40 29.69
N PRO A 32 56.20 5.26 28.75
CA PRO A 32 54.80 5.59 28.66
C PRO A 32 54.04 4.27 28.42
N VAL A 33 53.13 3.93 29.31
CA VAL A 33 52.09 2.93 29.05
C VAL A 33 51.33 3.47 27.84
N ALA A 34 51.53 2.91 26.66
CA ALA A 34 50.66 3.12 25.53
C ALA A 34 49.27 2.65 25.99
N LEU A 35 48.39 3.59 26.31
CA LEU A 35 46.97 3.35 26.33
C LEU A 35 46.65 2.79 24.94
N ALA A 36 46.33 1.51 24.90
CA ALA A 36 45.73 0.93 23.69
C ALA A 36 44.50 1.79 23.36
N GLU A 37 44.62 2.54 22.29
CA GLU A 37 43.48 3.21 21.67
C GLU A 37 42.38 2.13 21.51
N PRO A 38 41.15 2.37 22.01
CA PRO A 38 40.11 1.36 21.83
C PRO A 38 40.05 1.11 20.33
N ALA A 39 40.25 -0.15 19.93
CA ALA A 39 40.12 -0.57 18.56
C ALA A 39 38.77 -0.06 18.08
N ASP A 40 38.77 0.81 17.07
CA ASP A 40 37.59 1.26 16.34
C ASP A 40 36.80 -0.02 16.06
N PRO A 41 35.53 -0.16 16.51
CA PRO A 41 34.76 -1.35 16.19
C PRO A 41 34.76 -1.40 14.67
N ALA A 42 35.42 -2.41 14.11
CA ALA A 42 35.51 -2.63 12.68
C ALA A 42 34.12 -2.39 12.11
N ALA A 43 33.98 -1.38 11.27
CA ALA A 43 32.72 -0.98 10.68
C ALA A 43 32.12 -2.24 10.04
N GLU A 44 31.14 -2.85 10.72
CA GLU A 44 30.45 -4.01 10.19
C GLU A 44 29.90 -3.58 8.81
N PRO A 45 30.04 -4.41 7.77
CA PRO A 45 29.59 -4.03 6.44
C PRO A 45 28.14 -3.59 6.54
N SER A 46 27.91 -2.30 6.32
CA SER A 46 26.58 -1.69 6.32
C SER A 46 25.76 -2.37 5.23
N GLY A 47 24.78 -3.17 5.64
CA GLY A 47 23.82 -3.79 4.73
C GLY A 47 22.80 -2.76 4.22
N PRO A 48 21.79 -3.21 3.47
CA PRO A 48 20.77 -2.33 2.92
C PRO A 48 19.93 -1.68 4.02
N VAL A 49 19.53 -0.43 3.79
CA VAL A 49 18.56 0.30 4.60
C VAL A 49 17.23 0.29 3.85
N LEU A 50 16.17 -0.16 4.51
CA LEU A 50 14.81 -0.23 3.95
C LEU A 50 13.88 0.60 4.83
N SER A 51 13.12 1.51 4.25
CA SER A 51 12.08 2.25 4.98
C SER A 51 10.97 1.31 5.46
N LEU A 52 10.23 1.66 6.50
CA LEU A 52 9.06 0.87 6.92
C LEU A 52 8.06 0.73 5.77
N THR A 53 7.93 1.75 4.93
CA THR A 53 7.09 1.69 3.73
C THR A 53 7.58 0.65 2.72
N ASP A 54 8.91 0.58 2.47
CA ASP A 54 9.50 -0.48 1.62
C ASP A 54 9.21 -1.89 2.17
N LEU A 55 9.11 -1.99 3.50
CA LEU A 55 8.81 -3.23 4.20
C LEU A 55 7.30 -3.53 4.29
N GLY A 56 6.44 -2.66 3.74
CA GLY A 56 4.99 -2.80 3.78
C GLY A 56 4.37 -2.49 5.15
N SER A 57 5.12 -1.82 6.02
CA SER A 57 4.65 -1.40 7.35
C SER A 57 4.22 0.06 7.35
N SER A 58 3.29 0.41 8.23
CA SER A 58 2.82 1.80 8.37
C SER A 58 3.89 2.72 8.95
N SER A 59 3.93 3.95 8.47
CA SER A 59 4.74 5.03 9.00
C SER A 59 3.90 6.32 8.98
N PRO A 60 3.95 7.18 10.03
CA PRO A 60 4.74 7.05 11.25
C PRO A 60 4.19 6.01 12.25
N LEU A 61 5.06 5.53 13.15
CA LEU A 61 4.64 4.78 14.33
C LEU A 61 4.17 5.78 15.39
N ALA A 62 2.98 5.61 15.93
CA ALA A 62 2.39 6.51 16.93
C ALA A 62 2.17 5.78 18.26
N PHE A 63 2.55 6.43 19.37
CA PHE A 63 2.47 5.89 20.72
C PHE A 63 1.68 6.85 21.60
N TYR A 64 0.50 6.43 22.02
CA TYR A 64 -0.45 7.25 22.76
C TYR A 64 -0.28 7.08 24.28
N GLY A 65 -0.44 8.18 25.00
CA GLY A 65 -0.38 8.22 26.48
C GLY A 65 1.06 8.14 27.02
N ASP A 66 1.16 7.89 28.31
CA ASP A 66 2.43 7.77 29.04
C ASP A 66 3.12 6.42 28.80
N GLN A 67 2.36 5.39 28.42
CA GLN A 67 2.83 4.03 28.14
C GLN A 67 2.23 3.53 26.80
N GLY A 68 2.76 4.05 25.70
CA GLY A 68 2.33 3.64 24.38
C GLY A 68 2.96 2.29 23.98
N THR A 69 2.23 1.48 23.22
CA THR A 69 2.72 0.20 22.68
C THR A 69 2.33 0.08 21.21
N ALA A 70 3.29 -0.38 20.40
CA ALA A 70 3.07 -0.73 19.00
C ALA A 70 3.74 -2.07 18.69
N GLU A 71 3.09 -2.91 17.92
CA GLU A 71 3.69 -4.11 17.36
C GLU A 71 4.16 -3.81 15.93
N LEU A 72 5.43 -4.11 15.66
CA LEU A 72 6.05 -3.95 14.35
C LEU A 72 6.47 -5.31 13.82
N THR A 73 5.79 -5.76 12.77
CA THR A 73 6.18 -6.93 11.99
C THR A 73 6.73 -6.46 10.65
N PHE A 74 7.91 -6.93 10.29
CA PHE A 74 8.54 -6.60 9.02
C PHE A 74 9.22 -7.81 8.38
N PRO A 75 9.22 -7.89 7.02
CA PRO A 75 9.86 -8.96 6.29
C PRO A 75 11.39 -8.85 6.36
N VAL A 76 12.06 -10.01 6.42
CA VAL A 76 13.51 -10.13 6.43
C VAL A 76 13.94 -10.99 5.25
N PRO A 77 14.56 -10.42 4.20
CA PRO A 77 15.07 -11.17 3.07
C PRO A 77 16.16 -12.16 3.47
N ARG A 78 16.22 -13.29 2.78
CA ARG A 78 17.23 -14.33 3.02
C ARG A 78 18.66 -13.77 2.88
N GLY A 79 19.53 -14.17 3.79
CA GLY A 79 20.92 -13.68 3.87
C GLY A 79 21.07 -12.35 4.59
N LEU A 80 19.97 -11.74 5.03
CA LEU A 80 19.95 -10.53 5.84
C LEU A 80 19.55 -10.82 7.28
N ALA A 81 20.06 -10.00 8.19
CA ALA A 81 19.66 -9.99 9.59
C ALA A 81 19.33 -8.55 10.04
N PRO A 82 18.30 -8.33 10.89
CA PRO A 82 18.01 -7.02 11.45
C PRO A 82 19.20 -6.45 12.23
N GLY A 83 19.58 -5.21 11.93
CA GLY A 83 20.66 -4.49 12.61
C GLY A 83 20.15 -3.44 13.57
N ALA A 84 19.43 -2.44 13.06
CA ALA A 84 18.85 -1.35 13.84
C ALA A 84 17.57 -0.81 13.20
N LEU A 85 16.67 -0.29 14.02
CA LEU A 85 15.56 0.58 13.62
C LEU A 85 15.99 2.02 13.84
N ASN A 86 16.01 2.81 12.77
CA ASN A 86 16.32 4.23 12.80
C ASN A 86 15.03 5.00 12.60
N ALA A 87 14.85 6.10 13.30
CA ALA A 87 13.69 6.98 13.16
C ALA A 87 14.02 8.39 13.63
N THR A 88 13.23 9.37 13.25
CA THR A 88 13.17 10.70 13.85
C THR A 88 12.04 10.70 14.87
N VAL A 89 12.29 11.18 16.08
CA VAL A 89 11.31 11.19 17.15
C VAL A 89 10.65 12.55 17.26
N GLU A 90 9.31 12.60 17.14
CA GLU A 90 8.50 13.75 17.47
C GLU A 90 7.96 13.56 18.89
N ILE A 91 8.45 14.38 19.82
CA ILE A 91 8.11 14.29 21.24
C ILE A 91 6.90 15.18 21.54
N PRO A 92 5.83 14.67 22.20
CA PRO A 92 4.70 15.50 22.62
C PRO A 92 5.14 16.62 23.57
N VAL A 93 4.40 17.71 23.57
CA VAL A 93 4.64 18.80 24.52
C VAL A 93 4.49 18.32 25.96
N ASN A 94 5.21 18.98 26.89
CA ASN A 94 5.20 18.69 28.32
C ASN A 94 5.76 17.30 28.71
N VAL A 95 6.62 16.71 27.89
CA VAL A 95 7.40 15.52 28.24
C VAL A 95 8.77 15.94 28.77
N ARG A 96 9.07 15.57 30.03
CA ARG A 96 10.37 15.83 30.64
C ARG A 96 11.43 14.81 30.24
N SER A 97 11.04 13.55 30.14
CA SER A 97 11.95 12.45 29.78
C SER A 97 11.14 11.22 29.34
N GLY A 98 11.83 10.28 28.72
CA GLY A 98 11.18 9.03 28.34
C GLY A 98 12.19 7.98 27.89
N ALA A 99 11.69 6.80 27.60
CA ALA A 99 12.47 5.70 27.06
C ALA A 99 11.65 4.86 26.08
N VAL A 100 12.36 4.27 25.13
CA VAL A 100 11.81 3.28 24.20
C VAL A 100 12.37 1.91 24.57
N THR A 101 11.52 0.92 24.72
CA THR A 101 11.91 -0.47 24.96
C THR A 101 11.44 -1.33 23.81
N VAL A 102 12.33 -2.07 23.18
CA VAL A 102 11.99 -3.06 22.16
C VAL A 102 12.06 -4.44 22.77
N MET A 103 11.01 -5.20 22.57
CA MET A 103 10.85 -6.55 23.08
C MET A 103 10.52 -7.51 21.95
N GLN A 104 10.94 -8.75 22.10
CA GLN A 104 10.45 -9.85 21.27
C GLN A 104 9.90 -10.94 22.19
N ARG A 105 8.60 -11.19 22.12
CA ARG A 105 7.87 -11.96 23.12
C ARG A 105 8.09 -11.35 24.52
N GLU A 106 8.69 -12.08 25.46
CA GLU A 106 8.99 -11.60 26.82
C GLU A 106 10.44 -11.10 26.99
N ARG A 107 11.27 -11.20 25.95
CA ARG A 107 12.68 -10.81 26.01
C ARG A 107 12.87 -9.35 25.58
N THR A 108 13.47 -8.55 26.45
CA THR A 108 13.93 -7.21 26.08
C THR A 108 15.14 -7.32 25.14
N ILE A 109 15.05 -6.71 23.97
CA ILE A 109 16.12 -6.61 22.98
C ILE A 109 16.96 -5.37 23.24
N ALA A 110 16.30 -4.21 23.42
CA ALA A 110 16.96 -2.95 23.65
C ALA A 110 16.09 -2.03 24.52
N ARG A 111 16.74 -1.14 25.27
CA ARG A 111 16.09 -0.02 25.97
C ARG A 111 16.95 1.23 25.77
N ILE A 112 16.37 2.25 25.17
CA ILE A 112 17.06 3.47 24.76
C ILE A 112 16.32 4.67 25.37
N PRO A 113 17.02 5.64 26.00
CA PRO A 113 16.39 6.88 26.41
C PRO A 113 15.93 7.66 25.17
N LEU A 114 14.86 8.42 25.31
CA LEU A 114 14.45 9.38 24.27
C LEU A 114 15.50 10.50 24.19
N PRO A 115 15.70 11.08 23.00
CA PRO A 115 16.51 12.28 22.85
C PRO A 115 15.97 13.43 23.72
N ALA A 116 16.85 14.36 24.07
CA ALA A 116 16.47 15.50 24.91
C ALA A 116 15.69 16.58 24.14
N THR A 117 15.85 16.60 22.82
CA THR A 117 15.25 17.59 21.92
C THR A 117 14.25 16.90 20.98
N ASP A 118 13.24 17.64 20.60
CA ASP A 118 12.25 17.20 19.61
C ASP A 118 12.89 17.10 18.21
N GLN A 119 12.38 16.19 17.38
CA GLN A 119 12.84 15.92 16.01
C GLN A 119 14.29 15.46 15.88
N GLU A 120 14.82 14.85 16.92
CA GLU A 120 16.14 14.20 16.86
C GLU A 120 16.08 12.74 16.40
N PRO A 121 17.15 12.26 15.75
CA PRO A 121 17.25 10.86 15.35
C PRO A 121 17.46 9.93 16.54
N ILE A 122 16.81 8.76 16.48
CA ILE A 122 17.03 7.65 17.41
C ILE A 122 17.46 6.41 16.64
N VAL A 123 18.44 5.68 17.21
CA VAL A 123 18.91 4.40 16.69
C VAL A 123 18.62 3.31 17.72
N ILE A 124 17.76 2.37 17.39
CA ILE A 124 17.31 1.30 18.26
C ILE A 124 17.91 -0.02 17.77
N PRO A 125 18.87 -0.63 18.51
CA PRO A 125 19.46 -1.90 18.10
C PRO A 125 18.41 -3.01 17.99
N LEU A 126 18.47 -3.78 16.88
CA LEU A 126 17.67 -4.97 16.64
C LEU A 126 18.54 -6.25 16.60
N ALA A 127 19.80 -6.14 16.96
CA ALA A 127 20.70 -7.28 17.02
C ALA A 127 20.15 -8.36 17.97
N GLY A 128 20.08 -9.61 17.49
CA GLY A 128 19.54 -10.73 18.26
C GLY A 128 18.01 -10.90 18.18
N VAL A 129 17.31 -10.10 17.37
CA VAL A 129 15.92 -10.38 17.02
C VAL A 129 15.86 -11.67 16.20
N ALA A 130 15.03 -12.63 16.64
CA ALA A 130 14.80 -13.88 15.93
C ALA A 130 13.93 -13.65 14.71
N VAL A 131 14.33 -14.24 13.59
CA VAL A 131 13.59 -14.24 12.33
C VAL A 131 12.89 -15.59 12.18
N THR A 132 11.59 -15.57 11.93
CA THR A 132 10.77 -16.77 11.69
C THR A 132 10.02 -16.57 10.38
N ASP A 133 10.05 -17.54 9.49
CA ASP A 133 9.36 -17.50 8.19
C ASP A 133 9.66 -16.23 7.36
N ASN A 134 10.93 -15.80 7.36
CA ASN A 134 11.39 -14.57 6.70
C ASN A 134 10.70 -13.30 7.22
N ALA A 135 10.28 -13.28 8.47
CA ALA A 135 9.73 -12.10 9.14
C ALA A 135 10.29 -11.95 10.57
N ALA A 136 10.32 -10.73 11.04
CA ALA A 136 10.64 -10.40 12.42
C ALA A 136 9.50 -9.56 13.02
N THR A 137 9.01 -9.97 14.19
CA THR A 137 7.99 -9.24 14.95
C THR A 137 8.62 -8.77 16.25
N VAL A 138 8.48 -7.48 16.52
CA VAL A 138 8.93 -6.85 17.78
C VAL A 138 7.81 -5.98 18.35
N THR A 139 7.75 -5.91 19.67
CA THR A 139 6.87 -4.99 20.39
C THR A 139 7.71 -3.80 20.85
N ILE A 140 7.30 -2.61 20.44
CA ILE A 140 7.93 -1.35 20.84
C ILE A 140 7.03 -0.72 21.91
N ARG A 141 7.62 -0.44 23.08
CA ARG A 141 6.93 0.24 24.17
C ARG A 141 7.63 1.54 24.48
N THR A 142 6.86 2.59 24.62
CA THR A 142 7.34 3.89 25.09
C THR A 142 6.91 4.09 26.53
N TYR A 143 7.75 4.77 27.30
CA TYR A 143 7.43 5.25 28.62
C TYR A 143 7.78 6.73 28.69
N LEU A 144 6.80 7.56 28.91
CA LEU A 144 6.93 9.03 28.94
C LEU A 144 6.69 9.53 30.36
N VAL A 145 7.51 10.45 30.80
CA VAL A 145 7.37 11.14 32.09
C VAL A 145 7.00 12.59 31.78
N PRO A 146 5.77 13.02 32.10
CA PRO A 146 5.38 14.40 31.88
C PRO A 146 6.12 15.37 32.81
N GLU A 147 6.14 16.65 32.44
CA GLU A 147 6.55 17.73 33.31
C GLU A 147 5.64 17.81 34.55
N ALA A 148 6.20 18.24 35.68
CA ALA A 148 5.46 18.32 36.93
C ALA A 148 4.24 19.27 36.81
N GLY A 149 3.06 18.73 37.10
CA GLY A 149 1.79 19.46 37.02
C GLY A 149 1.14 19.50 35.65
N TYR A 150 1.73 18.83 34.63
CA TYR A 150 1.17 18.72 33.30
C TYR A 150 0.69 17.29 33.00
N CYS A 151 -0.28 17.19 32.08
CA CYS A 151 -0.71 15.93 31.51
C CYS A 151 -0.26 15.82 30.07
N LEU A 152 -0.09 14.60 29.62
CA LEU A 152 0.07 14.34 28.19
C LEU A 152 -1.28 14.50 27.49
N ASP A 153 -1.26 15.19 26.36
CA ASP A 153 -2.43 15.30 25.50
C ASP A 153 -2.68 13.95 24.79
N PRO A 154 -3.81 13.29 25.03
CA PRO A 154 -4.11 12.01 24.40
C PRO A 154 -4.26 12.09 22.86
N THR A 155 -4.42 13.30 22.31
CA THR A 155 -4.52 13.51 20.86
C THR A 155 -3.17 13.78 20.20
N ASN A 156 -2.13 14.04 21.00
CA ASN A 156 -0.77 14.30 20.54
C ASN A 156 0.20 13.18 20.98
N PRO A 157 0.26 12.05 20.26
CA PRO A 157 1.13 10.93 20.60
C PRO A 157 2.60 11.22 20.30
N LEU A 158 3.51 10.51 20.96
CA LEU A 158 4.88 10.38 20.46
C LEU A 158 4.86 9.70 19.10
N ARG A 159 5.57 10.26 18.13
CA ARG A 159 5.68 9.69 16.78
C ARG A 159 7.13 9.37 16.44
N MET A 160 7.30 8.27 15.74
CA MET A 160 8.56 7.93 15.07
C MET A 160 8.33 8.06 13.56
N THR A 161 8.87 9.12 12.98
CA THR A 161 8.78 9.45 11.55
C THR A 161 10.03 8.96 10.82
N ASP A 162 9.98 8.88 9.50
CA ASP A 162 11.08 8.46 8.62
C ASP A 162 11.74 7.13 9.06
N ALA A 163 10.92 6.25 9.64
CA ALA A 163 11.42 5.03 10.22
C ALA A 163 11.92 4.05 9.16
N SER A 164 13.10 3.46 9.40
CA SER A 164 13.78 2.52 8.51
C SER A 164 14.53 1.45 9.29
N VAL A 165 14.66 0.27 8.69
CA VAL A 165 15.45 -0.83 9.25
C VAL A 165 16.76 -0.95 8.47
N THR A 166 17.88 -0.86 9.19
CA THR A 166 19.20 -1.22 8.68
C THR A 166 19.40 -2.72 8.86
N PHE A 167 19.76 -3.40 7.77
CA PHE A 167 20.08 -4.82 7.79
C PHE A 167 21.58 -5.05 7.74
N ARG A 168 22.03 -6.24 8.13
CA ARG A 168 23.40 -6.74 7.97
C ARG A 168 23.39 -7.88 6.97
N GLY A 169 24.47 -8.01 6.19
CA GLY A 169 24.61 -9.07 5.20
C GLY A 169 24.19 -8.66 3.78
N LYS A 170 23.99 -9.64 2.93
CA LYS A 170 23.58 -9.48 1.54
C LYS A 170 22.40 -10.41 1.22
N GLU A 171 21.50 -9.97 0.36
CA GLU A 171 20.41 -10.81 -0.12
C GLU A 171 20.97 -12.07 -0.80
N ALA A 172 20.52 -13.25 -0.37
CA ALA A 172 20.88 -14.51 -0.99
C ALA A 172 20.07 -14.72 -2.28
N PRO A 173 20.71 -15.09 -3.40
CA PRO A 173 19.99 -15.37 -4.65
C PRO A 173 19.06 -16.59 -4.46
N PRO A 174 17.92 -16.63 -5.16
CA PRO A 174 17.02 -17.78 -5.13
C PRO A 174 17.66 -19.00 -5.80
N THR A 175 17.47 -20.17 -5.21
CA THR A 175 17.91 -21.47 -5.76
C THR A 175 16.74 -22.35 -6.17
N THR A 176 15.55 -22.04 -5.69
CA THR A 176 14.29 -22.74 -6.00
C THR A 176 13.22 -21.76 -6.48
N VAL A 177 12.19 -22.26 -7.14
CA VAL A 177 11.04 -21.45 -7.56
C VAL A 177 10.32 -20.87 -6.34
N ALA A 178 10.26 -21.60 -5.22
CA ALA A 178 9.67 -21.13 -3.98
C ALA A 178 10.37 -19.88 -3.40
N GLU A 179 11.67 -19.76 -3.61
CA GLU A 179 12.51 -18.66 -3.14
C GLU A 179 12.55 -17.47 -4.09
N PHE A 180 12.03 -17.63 -5.31
CA PHE A 180 12.19 -16.63 -6.37
C PHE A 180 11.63 -15.27 -5.99
N LEU A 181 10.43 -15.21 -5.44
CA LEU A 181 9.83 -13.97 -4.95
C LEU A 181 10.29 -13.71 -3.50
N PRO A 182 11.18 -12.72 -3.26
CA PRO A 182 11.73 -12.45 -1.93
C PRO A 182 10.66 -11.83 -1.02
N PRO A 183 10.87 -11.78 0.30
CA PRO A 183 9.94 -11.11 1.22
C PRO A 183 9.78 -9.61 0.99
N VAL A 184 10.79 -8.97 0.38
CA VAL A 184 10.74 -7.55 -0.05
C VAL A 184 11.05 -7.50 -1.53
N LEU A 185 10.16 -6.91 -2.31
CA LEU A 185 10.32 -6.77 -3.76
C LEU A 185 10.14 -5.30 -4.16
N ARG A 186 11.22 -4.66 -4.60
CA ARG A 186 11.17 -3.26 -5.09
C ARG A 186 10.70 -3.17 -6.53
N LYS A 187 11.16 -4.13 -7.37
CA LYS A 187 10.82 -4.10 -8.79
C LYS A 187 10.65 -5.50 -9.36
N LEU A 188 9.60 -5.67 -10.15
CA LEU A 188 9.38 -6.83 -10.99
C LEU A 188 9.39 -6.40 -12.46
N THR A 189 10.29 -6.94 -13.24
CA THR A 189 10.30 -6.77 -14.69
C THR A 189 9.73 -8.02 -15.36
N ILE A 190 8.65 -7.88 -16.12
CA ILE A 190 8.03 -8.96 -16.89
C ILE A 190 8.35 -8.72 -18.35
N ALA A 191 9.14 -9.59 -18.95
CA ALA A 191 9.52 -9.54 -20.36
C ALA A 191 8.62 -10.46 -21.19
N ILE A 192 7.98 -9.89 -22.22
CA ILE A 192 7.09 -10.59 -23.16
C ILE A 192 7.54 -10.32 -24.59
N PRO A 193 7.17 -11.14 -25.59
CA PRO A 193 7.48 -10.88 -27.00
C PRO A 193 7.10 -9.47 -27.45
N ALA A 194 7.76 -8.95 -28.48
CA ALA A 194 7.47 -7.61 -29.03
C ALA A 194 6.05 -7.50 -29.62
N THR A 195 5.51 -8.62 -30.11
CA THR A 195 4.11 -8.80 -30.55
C THR A 195 3.52 -9.97 -29.75
N PRO A 196 3.09 -9.73 -28.51
CA PRO A 196 2.64 -10.81 -27.65
C PRO A 196 1.30 -11.38 -28.18
N ALA A 197 1.19 -12.70 -28.10
CA ALA A 197 -0.09 -13.36 -28.27
C ALA A 197 -1.02 -13.03 -27.09
N ARG A 198 -2.32 -13.26 -27.26
CA ARG A 198 -3.33 -12.99 -26.22
C ARG A 198 -3.02 -13.73 -24.91
N ALA A 199 -2.57 -14.98 -25.00
CA ALA A 199 -2.22 -15.77 -23.82
C ALA A 199 -1.03 -15.20 -23.05
N GLU A 200 -0.03 -14.65 -23.75
CA GLU A 200 1.13 -13.98 -23.15
C GLU A 200 0.71 -12.66 -22.48
N SER A 201 -0.17 -11.91 -23.13
CA SER A 201 -0.77 -10.68 -22.57
C SER A 201 -1.59 -11.00 -21.30
N ASP A 202 -2.46 -12.02 -21.34
CA ASP A 202 -3.26 -12.46 -20.18
C ASP A 202 -2.35 -12.92 -19.03
N ALA A 203 -1.35 -13.74 -19.33
CA ALA A 203 -0.41 -14.22 -18.34
C ALA A 203 0.39 -13.06 -17.67
N ALA A 204 0.83 -12.08 -18.47
CA ALA A 204 1.60 -10.93 -17.97
C ALA A 204 0.73 -10.02 -17.07
N VAL A 205 -0.50 -9.67 -17.50
CA VAL A 205 -1.41 -8.81 -16.73
C VAL A 205 -1.83 -9.51 -15.43
N ARG A 206 -2.19 -10.78 -15.51
CA ARG A 206 -2.57 -11.60 -14.36
C ARG A 206 -1.43 -11.74 -13.36
N LEU A 207 -0.20 -11.99 -13.84
CA LEU A 207 0.98 -12.05 -12.98
C LEU A 207 1.25 -10.72 -12.30
N ALA A 208 1.18 -9.61 -13.04
CA ALA A 208 1.39 -8.26 -12.50
C ALA A 208 0.44 -7.97 -11.32
N SER A 209 -0.87 -8.20 -11.51
CA SER A 209 -1.87 -7.98 -10.44
C SER A 209 -1.66 -8.96 -9.27
N SER A 210 -1.36 -10.23 -9.54
CA SER A 210 -1.17 -11.25 -8.49
C SER A 210 0.06 -10.97 -7.62
N VAL A 211 1.14 -10.48 -8.21
CA VAL A 211 2.34 -10.08 -7.44
C VAL A 211 2.01 -8.88 -6.55
N ILE A 212 1.28 -7.89 -7.03
CA ILE A 212 0.84 -6.76 -6.21
C ILE A 212 -0.09 -7.23 -5.08
N ALA A 213 -1.01 -8.16 -5.33
CA ALA A 213 -1.85 -8.76 -4.27
C ALA A 213 -1.00 -9.43 -3.17
N ARG A 214 0.10 -10.11 -3.55
CA ARG A 214 1.01 -10.77 -2.60
C ARG A 214 1.79 -9.79 -1.73
N TYR A 215 2.30 -8.69 -2.33
CA TYR A 215 3.14 -7.73 -1.61
C TYR A 215 2.33 -6.66 -0.86
N GLY A 216 1.04 -6.53 -1.13
CA GLY A 216 0.13 -5.66 -0.38
C GLY A 216 0.56 -4.20 -0.36
N GLN A 217 1.02 -3.71 0.79
CA GLN A 217 1.39 -2.30 1.01
C GLN A 217 2.80 -1.94 0.55
N GLN A 218 3.64 -2.91 0.15
CA GLN A 218 4.97 -2.59 -0.37
C GLN A 218 4.86 -1.82 -1.69
N PRO A 219 5.69 -0.79 -1.91
CA PRO A 219 5.67 0.02 -3.14
C PRO A 219 6.39 -0.69 -4.29
N THR A 220 6.01 -1.95 -4.57
CA THR A 220 6.60 -2.77 -5.63
C THR A 220 6.29 -2.17 -6.99
N ASP A 221 7.31 -1.83 -7.78
CA ASP A 221 7.17 -1.39 -9.16
C ASP A 221 7.06 -2.61 -10.09
N VAL A 222 6.07 -2.62 -10.99
CA VAL A 222 5.88 -3.69 -11.98
C VAL A 222 5.97 -3.10 -13.39
N VAL A 223 6.97 -3.55 -14.13
CA VAL A 223 7.28 -3.05 -15.47
C VAL A 223 7.14 -4.16 -16.50
N ILE A 224 6.35 -3.92 -17.55
CA ILE A 224 6.32 -4.77 -18.75
C ILE A 224 7.38 -4.29 -19.74
N THR A 225 8.19 -5.21 -20.26
CA THR A 225 9.24 -4.89 -21.23
C THR A 225 9.23 -5.88 -22.40
N ARG A 226 9.78 -5.43 -23.54
CA ARG A 226 9.98 -6.33 -24.68
C ARG A 226 11.08 -7.33 -24.39
N LEU A 227 10.82 -8.59 -24.67
CA LEU A 227 11.84 -9.64 -24.59
C LEU A 227 12.92 -9.35 -25.62
N GLY A 228 14.12 -9.06 -25.15
CA GLY A 228 15.30 -8.83 -25.94
C GLY A 228 16.26 -10.03 -25.93
N ALA A 229 17.32 -9.97 -26.72
CA ALA A 229 18.33 -11.01 -26.77
C ALA A 229 19.06 -11.21 -25.41
N ARG A 230 19.06 -10.20 -24.56
CA ARG A 230 19.67 -10.26 -23.22
C ARG A 230 18.89 -9.35 -22.25
N LEU A 231 18.54 -9.89 -21.10
CA LEU A 231 17.96 -9.08 -20.01
C LEU A 231 19.10 -8.37 -19.25
N PRO A 232 18.90 -7.10 -18.81
CA PRO A 232 19.85 -6.43 -17.93
C PRO A 232 19.92 -7.18 -16.59
N ALA A 233 21.04 -7.09 -15.87
CA ALA A 233 21.16 -7.72 -14.55
C ALA A 233 20.19 -7.08 -13.55
N ALA A 234 19.48 -7.90 -12.78
CA ALA A 234 18.60 -7.44 -11.71
C ALA A 234 19.43 -6.93 -10.52
N ALA A 235 19.03 -5.80 -9.94
CA ALA A 235 19.60 -5.28 -8.70
C ALA A 235 19.05 -6.05 -7.47
N PRO A 236 19.61 -5.83 -6.27
CA PRO A 236 19.05 -6.39 -5.04
C PRO A 236 17.56 -6.00 -4.88
N PHE A 237 16.74 -6.95 -4.44
CA PHE A 237 15.28 -6.82 -4.29
C PHE A 237 14.53 -6.61 -5.61
N GLU A 238 15.17 -6.86 -6.74
CA GLU A 238 14.54 -6.87 -8.05
C GLU A 238 14.46 -8.30 -8.60
N ARG A 239 13.41 -8.58 -9.37
CA ARG A 239 13.23 -9.87 -10.05
C ARG A 239 12.82 -9.67 -11.50
N GLN A 240 13.16 -10.65 -12.33
CA GLN A 240 12.83 -10.65 -13.77
C GLN A 240 12.13 -11.95 -14.13
N ILE A 241 11.04 -11.83 -14.87
CA ILE A 241 10.27 -12.96 -15.37
C ILE A 241 10.14 -12.84 -16.88
N VAL A 242 10.41 -13.92 -17.59
CA VAL A 242 10.15 -14.04 -19.02
C VAL A 242 8.89 -14.88 -19.20
N ILE A 243 7.94 -14.39 -19.98
CA ILE A 243 6.72 -15.12 -20.36
C ILE A 243 6.72 -15.26 -21.87
N GLU A 244 6.69 -16.50 -22.35
CA GLU A 244 6.64 -16.80 -23.78
C GLU A 244 5.88 -18.11 -24.04
N GLN A 245 5.12 -18.15 -25.13
CA GLN A 245 4.53 -19.39 -25.59
C GLN A 245 5.60 -20.35 -26.07
N GLY A 246 5.41 -21.64 -25.80
CA GLY A 246 6.32 -22.68 -26.24
C GLY A 246 5.77 -24.08 -26.00
N PRO A 247 6.43 -25.12 -26.52
CA PRO A 247 6.01 -26.50 -26.33
C PRO A 247 6.22 -26.99 -24.89
N ASP A 248 7.23 -26.45 -24.20
CA ASP A 248 7.58 -26.84 -22.84
C ASP A 248 6.71 -26.12 -21.85
N THR A 249 5.95 -26.85 -21.04
CA THR A 249 5.08 -26.28 -20.01
C THR A 249 5.79 -26.25 -18.68
N GLY A 250 5.83 -25.07 -18.03
CA GLY A 250 6.32 -24.95 -16.67
C GLY A 250 6.92 -23.60 -16.32
N VAL A 251 7.46 -23.57 -15.11
CA VAL A 251 8.16 -22.44 -14.51
C VAL A 251 9.57 -22.91 -14.16
N ALA A 252 10.61 -22.22 -14.62
CA ALA A 252 12.00 -22.63 -14.39
C ALA A 252 12.92 -21.44 -14.12
N LEU A 253 13.79 -21.58 -13.11
CA LEU A 253 14.88 -20.65 -12.87
C LEU A 253 15.94 -20.77 -13.95
N GLN A 254 16.31 -19.65 -14.52
CA GLN A 254 17.38 -19.55 -15.51
C GLN A 254 18.59 -18.86 -14.87
N PRO A 255 19.71 -19.58 -14.73
CA PRO A 255 20.89 -19.01 -14.10
C PRO A 255 21.51 -17.91 -14.97
N VAL A 256 21.98 -16.85 -14.31
CA VAL A 256 22.73 -15.75 -14.91
C VAL A 256 24.06 -15.65 -14.19
N THR A 257 25.17 -15.71 -14.93
CA THR A 257 26.50 -15.64 -14.33
C THR A 257 26.71 -14.33 -13.58
N GLY A 258 26.96 -14.42 -12.26
CA GLY A 258 27.26 -13.27 -11.41
C GLY A 258 26.05 -12.37 -11.10
N ALA A 259 24.82 -12.78 -11.41
CA ALA A 259 23.60 -12.01 -11.16
C ALA A 259 22.47 -12.89 -10.61
N VAL A 260 21.38 -12.24 -10.19
CA VAL A 260 20.17 -12.93 -9.75
C VAL A 260 19.56 -13.69 -10.93
N PRO A 261 19.22 -14.99 -10.80
CA PRO A 261 18.57 -15.74 -11.85
C PRO A 261 17.18 -15.15 -12.18
N TYR A 262 16.79 -15.20 -13.46
CA TYR A 262 15.43 -14.85 -13.85
C TYR A 262 14.55 -16.12 -13.90
N LEU A 263 13.23 -15.90 -13.88
CA LEU A 263 12.25 -16.98 -14.00
C LEU A 263 11.69 -17.01 -15.41
N ARG A 264 11.71 -18.17 -16.05
CA ARG A 264 11.03 -18.41 -17.33
C ARG A 264 9.71 -19.11 -17.07
N ILE A 265 8.63 -18.56 -17.59
CA ILE A 265 7.29 -19.14 -17.61
C ILE A 265 6.96 -19.47 -19.06
N SER A 266 6.72 -20.73 -19.36
CA SER A 266 6.42 -21.18 -20.72
C SER A 266 5.29 -22.21 -20.72
N GLY A 267 4.66 -22.37 -21.90
CA GLY A 267 3.61 -23.34 -22.16
C GLY A 267 2.81 -23.00 -23.40
N PRO A 268 1.98 -23.93 -23.87
CA PRO A 268 1.01 -23.66 -24.93
C PRO A 268 -0.07 -22.68 -24.43
N GLU A 269 -0.84 -22.10 -25.35
CA GLU A 269 -1.84 -21.06 -25.08
C GLU A 269 -2.76 -21.39 -23.89
N GLY A 270 -3.28 -22.63 -23.83
CA GLY A 270 -4.24 -23.05 -22.80
C GLY A 270 -3.61 -23.29 -21.41
N GLU A 271 -2.27 -23.40 -21.31
CA GLU A 271 -1.57 -23.73 -20.07
C GLU A 271 -0.78 -22.56 -19.47
N LEU A 272 -0.41 -21.58 -20.29
CA LEU A 272 0.47 -20.48 -19.89
C LEU A 272 -0.06 -19.73 -18.66
N THR A 273 -1.35 -19.43 -18.63
CA THR A 273 -2.01 -18.77 -17.49
C THR A 273 -1.99 -19.61 -16.21
N ASN A 274 -2.07 -20.97 -16.33
CA ASN A 274 -1.99 -21.85 -15.17
C ASN A 274 -0.61 -21.75 -14.50
N GLN A 275 0.47 -21.65 -15.30
CA GLN A 275 1.83 -21.55 -14.78
C GLN A 275 2.05 -20.24 -13.99
N THR A 276 1.44 -19.12 -14.41
CA THR A 276 1.55 -17.85 -13.66
C THR A 276 0.89 -17.92 -12.29
N ARG A 277 -0.14 -18.75 -12.12
CA ARG A 277 -0.84 -18.95 -10.83
C ARG A 277 0.06 -19.56 -9.76
N LEU A 278 1.11 -20.27 -10.12
CA LEU A 278 2.06 -20.81 -9.14
C LEU A 278 2.60 -19.70 -8.23
N LEU A 279 3.02 -18.57 -8.82
CA LEU A 279 3.67 -17.48 -8.09
C LEU A 279 2.68 -16.69 -7.21
N SER A 280 1.40 -16.75 -7.51
CA SER A 280 0.34 -16.04 -6.78
C SER A 280 -0.32 -16.86 -5.67
N SER A 281 -0.05 -18.16 -5.60
CA SER A 281 -0.67 -19.07 -4.63
C SER A 281 0.33 -19.54 -3.58
N ASP A 282 -0.19 -19.96 -2.42
CA ASP A 282 0.63 -20.58 -1.35
C ASP A 282 1.30 -21.89 -1.79
N ILE A 283 0.80 -22.51 -2.87
CA ILE A 283 1.40 -23.68 -3.49
C ILE A 283 2.85 -23.40 -3.94
N SER A 284 3.17 -22.14 -4.25
CA SER A 284 4.55 -21.74 -4.60
C SER A 284 5.58 -22.17 -3.55
N ARG A 285 5.19 -22.23 -2.27
CA ARG A 285 6.06 -22.66 -1.17
C ARG A 285 6.49 -24.14 -1.27
N MET A 286 5.76 -24.94 -2.04
CA MET A 286 6.06 -26.35 -2.27
C MET A 286 6.98 -26.58 -3.47
N ALA A 287 7.25 -25.55 -4.28
CA ALA A 287 8.13 -25.63 -5.44
C ALA A 287 9.62 -25.54 -5.03
N LEU A 288 10.08 -26.56 -4.31
CA LEU A 288 11.42 -26.65 -3.70
C LEU A 288 12.52 -27.07 -4.69
N SER A 289 12.26 -27.01 -5.99
CA SER A 289 13.23 -27.26 -7.05
C SER A 289 13.41 -26.01 -7.93
N SER A 290 14.39 -26.06 -8.83
CA SER A 290 14.63 -24.98 -9.80
C SER A 290 13.57 -24.91 -10.90
N SER A 291 12.67 -25.90 -10.98
CA SER A 291 11.56 -25.93 -11.93
C SER A 291 10.30 -26.51 -11.29
N ALA A 292 9.13 -26.12 -11.80
CA ALA A 292 7.84 -26.62 -11.37
C ALA A 292 6.83 -26.57 -12.53
N VAL A 293 5.81 -27.43 -12.47
CA VAL A 293 4.68 -27.44 -13.42
C VAL A 293 3.39 -27.43 -12.61
N VAL A 294 2.44 -26.61 -13.00
CA VAL A 294 1.14 -26.49 -12.34
C VAL A 294 0.03 -26.85 -13.31
N GLY A 295 -0.83 -27.76 -12.89
CA GLY A 295 -2.08 -28.07 -13.58
C GLY A 295 -3.18 -27.03 -13.32
N PRO A 296 -4.33 -27.16 -13.99
CA PRO A 296 -5.45 -26.23 -13.82
C PRO A 296 -5.97 -26.24 -12.39
N LEU A 297 -6.01 -25.08 -11.75
CA LEU A 297 -6.64 -24.88 -10.44
C LEU A 297 -8.14 -24.69 -10.62
N LYS A 298 -8.95 -25.52 -9.96
CA LYS A 298 -10.41 -25.56 -10.11
C LYS A 298 -11.18 -24.68 -9.13
N ASN A 299 -10.53 -24.07 -8.15
CA ASN A 299 -11.21 -23.32 -7.08
C ASN A 299 -11.25 -21.81 -7.41
N ALA A 300 -12.46 -21.30 -7.62
CA ALA A 300 -12.71 -19.86 -7.56
C ALA A 300 -12.78 -19.41 -6.10
N PRO A 301 -12.25 -18.22 -5.74
CA PRO A 301 -12.43 -17.67 -4.40
C PRO A 301 -13.93 -17.56 -4.07
N GLN A 302 -14.34 -18.07 -2.90
CA GLN A 302 -15.68 -17.82 -2.40
C GLN A 302 -15.76 -16.38 -1.88
N LEU A 303 -16.66 -15.61 -2.43
CA LEU A 303 -16.95 -14.27 -1.95
C LEU A 303 -17.95 -14.30 -0.81
N PRO A 304 -17.90 -13.34 0.14
CA PRO A 304 -18.93 -13.19 1.15
C PRO A 304 -20.32 -13.02 0.52
N GLY A 305 -21.33 -13.58 1.18
CA GLY A 305 -22.73 -13.39 0.80
C GLY A 305 -23.25 -11.99 1.18
N ASP A 306 -24.58 -11.85 1.21
CA ASP A 306 -25.25 -10.62 1.64
C ASP A 306 -25.13 -10.42 3.16
N ILE A 307 -24.83 -11.46 3.89
CA ILE A 307 -24.60 -11.48 5.35
C ILE A 307 -23.18 -12.02 5.60
N THR A 308 -22.40 -11.27 6.37
CA THR A 308 -21.03 -11.63 6.75
C THR A 308 -20.71 -11.08 8.14
N THR A 309 -19.53 -11.38 8.68
CA THR A 309 -19.09 -10.86 9.97
C THR A 309 -17.89 -9.90 9.80
N LEU A 310 -17.62 -9.06 10.81
CA LEU A 310 -16.40 -8.25 10.81
C LEU A 310 -15.14 -9.12 10.81
N ARG A 311 -15.19 -10.30 11.42
CA ARG A 311 -14.10 -11.28 11.41
C ARG A 311 -13.79 -11.74 9.98
N ASP A 312 -14.81 -12.06 9.19
CA ASP A 312 -14.66 -12.46 7.79
C ASP A 312 -14.14 -11.31 6.92
N LEU A 313 -14.46 -10.07 7.33
CA LEU A 313 -13.90 -8.86 6.73
C LEU A 313 -12.50 -8.51 7.26
N GLY A 314 -11.86 -9.42 8.02
CA GLY A 314 -10.49 -9.27 8.52
C GLY A 314 -10.35 -8.39 9.76
N GLN A 315 -11.42 -8.19 10.52
CA GLN A 315 -11.46 -7.42 11.76
C GLN A 315 -11.95 -8.31 12.90
N PRO A 316 -11.09 -9.18 13.49
CA PRO A 316 -11.50 -10.14 14.51
C PRO A 316 -11.92 -9.47 15.82
N VAL A 317 -11.34 -8.30 16.10
CA VAL A 317 -11.67 -7.44 17.26
C VAL A 317 -11.16 -6.03 16.96
N VAL A 318 -11.92 -5.00 17.37
CA VAL A 318 -11.48 -3.60 17.31
C VAL A 318 -11.66 -3.01 18.70
N SER A 319 -10.57 -2.57 19.33
CA SER A 319 -10.60 -2.09 20.72
C SER A 319 -9.78 -0.81 20.90
N ALA A 320 -10.24 0.05 21.80
CA ALA A 320 -9.54 1.25 22.21
C ALA A 320 -9.66 1.44 23.72
N VAL A 321 -8.58 1.97 24.32
CA VAL A 321 -8.51 2.33 25.74
C VAL A 321 -8.12 3.81 25.82
N ALA A 322 -9.01 4.65 26.29
CA ALA A 322 -8.81 6.11 26.41
C ALA A 322 -9.81 6.71 27.41
N LEU A 323 -9.65 7.98 27.75
CA LEU A 323 -10.67 8.72 28.52
C LEU A 323 -12.00 8.81 27.76
N ALA A 324 -11.92 8.99 26.44
CA ALA A 324 -13.07 8.94 25.52
C ALA A 324 -12.72 8.00 24.37
N PRO A 325 -12.89 6.67 24.55
CA PRO A 325 -12.45 5.70 23.57
C PRO A 325 -13.28 5.76 22.31
N GLN A 326 -12.59 5.67 21.17
CA GLN A 326 -13.18 5.58 19.84
C GLN A 326 -12.55 4.42 19.08
N VAL A 327 -13.37 3.62 18.43
CA VAL A 327 -12.97 2.54 17.55
C VAL A 327 -13.44 2.82 16.12
N ALA A 328 -12.70 2.29 15.15
CA ALA A 328 -12.99 2.43 13.73
C ALA A 328 -13.26 1.06 13.12
N VAL A 329 -14.48 0.81 12.71
CA VAL A 329 -14.90 -0.40 11.99
C VAL A 329 -14.82 -0.11 10.50
N GLY A 330 -13.99 -0.85 9.78
CA GLY A 330 -13.78 -0.71 8.34
C GLY A 330 -14.77 -1.54 7.52
N LEU A 331 -15.54 -0.88 6.67
CA LEU A 331 -16.45 -1.52 5.71
C LEU A 331 -15.81 -1.39 4.32
N ASP A 332 -15.06 -2.40 3.92
CA ASP A 332 -14.35 -2.45 2.65
C ASP A 332 -15.15 -3.22 1.61
N GLN A 333 -15.69 -2.51 0.61
CA GLN A 333 -16.45 -3.13 -0.47
C GLN A 333 -15.63 -4.10 -1.31
N THR A 334 -14.29 -3.95 -1.36
CA THR A 334 -13.43 -4.88 -2.08
C THR A 334 -13.36 -6.25 -1.40
N ARG A 335 -13.51 -6.32 -0.07
CA ARG A 335 -13.63 -7.58 0.66
C ARG A 335 -14.96 -8.28 0.41
N LEU A 336 -16.01 -7.51 0.12
CA LEU A 336 -17.31 -8.04 -0.32
C LEU A 336 -17.30 -8.47 -1.79
N GLY A 337 -16.29 -8.07 -2.56
CA GLY A 337 -16.11 -8.43 -3.97
C GLY A 337 -17.18 -7.86 -4.91
N ARG A 338 -17.91 -6.83 -4.48
CA ARG A 338 -18.97 -6.17 -5.26
C ARG A 338 -19.32 -4.80 -4.68
N PRO A 339 -19.93 -3.89 -5.46
CA PRO A 339 -20.59 -2.70 -4.94
C PRO A 339 -21.79 -3.08 -4.07
N VAL A 340 -21.95 -2.40 -2.94
CA VAL A 340 -23.05 -2.66 -2.01
C VAL A 340 -23.85 -1.42 -1.68
N LYS A 341 -25.10 -1.64 -1.26
CA LYS A 341 -26.05 -0.66 -0.75
C LYS A 341 -26.83 -1.25 0.43
N ALA A 342 -27.62 -0.42 1.10
CA ALA A 342 -28.44 -0.82 2.24
C ALA A 342 -27.60 -1.56 3.30
N VAL A 343 -26.42 -1.00 3.61
CA VAL A 343 -25.50 -1.61 4.57
C VAL A 343 -26.02 -1.38 5.99
N ARG A 344 -26.14 -2.47 6.75
CA ARG A 344 -26.49 -2.46 8.18
C ARG A 344 -25.44 -3.22 8.95
N VAL A 345 -25.09 -2.70 10.12
CA VAL A 345 -24.11 -3.36 11.00
C VAL A 345 -24.75 -3.61 12.36
N ARG A 346 -24.83 -4.89 12.77
CA ARG A 346 -25.13 -5.26 14.15
C ARG A 346 -23.85 -5.20 14.94
N LEU A 347 -23.63 -4.11 15.65
CA LEU A 347 -22.49 -3.95 16.55
C LEU A 347 -22.69 -4.83 17.77
N ILE A 348 -21.80 -5.78 17.97
CA ILE A 348 -21.69 -6.62 19.17
C ILE A 348 -20.39 -6.24 19.85
N GLY A 349 -20.42 -6.02 21.18
CA GLY A 349 -19.21 -5.62 21.88
C GLY A 349 -19.45 -5.23 23.32
N SER A 350 -18.50 -4.53 23.89
CA SER A 350 -18.54 -4.09 25.29
C SER A 350 -17.84 -2.76 25.49
N TYR A 351 -18.20 -2.08 26.57
CA TYR A 351 -17.51 -0.90 27.06
C TYR A 351 -17.39 -0.93 28.59
N THR A 352 -16.39 -0.27 29.13
CA THR A 352 -16.30 -0.03 30.57
C THR A 352 -17.39 0.99 30.94
N PRO A 353 -18.36 0.66 31.82
CA PRO A 353 -19.35 1.62 32.27
C PRO A 353 -18.69 2.85 32.92
N PRO A 354 -19.07 4.07 32.52
CA PRO A 354 -18.56 5.27 33.16
C PRO A 354 -19.09 5.38 34.59
N PRO A 355 -18.38 6.10 35.50
CA PRO A 355 -18.88 6.40 36.84
C PRO A 355 -20.16 7.24 36.79
N ASP A 356 -21.02 7.14 37.83
CA ASP A 356 -22.28 7.89 37.95
C ASP A 356 -22.10 9.42 37.91
N SER A 357 -20.89 9.93 38.19
CA SER A 357 -20.54 11.34 38.15
C SER A 357 -20.51 11.97 36.75
N VAL A 358 -20.49 11.15 35.70
CA VAL A 358 -20.46 11.57 34.28
C VAL A 358 -21.60 10.93 33.52
N SER A 359 -22.25 11.70 32.66
CA SER A 359 -23.17 11.16 31.70
C SER A 359 -22.41 10.70 30.45
N ALA A 360 -22.83 9.60 29.85
CA ALA A 360 -22.20 9.05 28.66
C ALA A 360 -23.22 8.60 27.63
N ARG A 361 -22.79 8.58 26.38
CA ARG A 361 -23.55 8.00 25.29
C ARG A 361 -22.60 7.43 24.23
N LEU A 362 -23.04 6.37 23.58
CA LEU A 362 -22.39 5.82 22.42
C LEU A 362 -22.89 6.53 21.16
N VAL A 363 -21.97 6.85 20.26
CA VAL A 363 -22.24 7.59 19.01
C VAL A 363 -21.62 6.84 17.85
N ALA A 364 -22.41 6.59 16.82
CA ALA A 364 -21.94 6.03 15.55
C ALA A 364 -21.78 7.16 14.51
N ILE A 365 -20.63 7.20 13.85
CA ILE A 365 -20.23 8.29 12.94
C ILE A 365 -19.71 7.69 11.64
N VAL A 366 -20.15 8.24 10.50
CA VAL A 366 -19.61 7.92 9.17
C VAL A 366 -19.34 9.23 8.42
N GLY A 367 -18.11 9.40 7.90
CA GLY A 367 -17.75 10.59 7.14
C GLY A 367 -17.89 11.92 7.91
N GLY A 368 -17.79 11.87 9.25
CA GLY A 368 -17.99 13.03 10.12
C GLY A 368 -19.46 13.31 10.49
N GLU A 369 -20.39 12.54 9.92
CA GLU A 369 -21.81 12.66 10.23
C GLU A 369 -22.22 11.62 11.29
N THR A 370 -22.93 12.08 12.34
CA THR A 370 -23.54 11.19 13.33
C THR A 370 -24.74 10.49 12.71
N ILE A 371 -24.70 9.16 12.62
CA ILE A 371 -25.76 8.34 12.03
C ILE A 371 -26.64 7.66 13.07
N ASP A 372 -26.13 7.42 14.29
CA ASP A 372 -26.91 6.88 15.41
C ASP A 372 -26.31 7.34 16.74
N THR A 373 -27.16 7.40 17.78
CA THR A 373 -26.76 7.74 19.15
C THR A 373 -27.64 7.00 20.15
N TRP A 374 -27.03 6.35 21.16
CA TRP A 374 -27.77 5.66 22.21
C TRP A 374 -27.13 5.84 23.58
N SER A 375 -27.93 5.69 24.62
CA SER A 375 -27.49 5.78 26.01
C SER A 375 -26.72 4.53 26.42
N VAL A 376 -25.76 4.70 27.31
CA VAL A 376 -25.04 3.60 27.98
C VAL A 376 -25.80 3.13 29.21
N ASP A 377 -25.54 1.90 29.66
CA ASP A 377 -26.05 1.29 30.88
C ASP A 377 -24.91 0.64 31.70
N GLU A 378 -25.22 0.22 32.91
CA GLU A 378 -24.27 -0.39 33.84
C GLU A 378 -23.76 -1.78 33.38
N ARG A 379 -24.43 -2.43 32.42
CA ARG A 379 -24.03 -3.74 31.92
C ARG A 379 -22.81 -3.68 31.03
N GLY A 380 -22.54 -2.51 30.42
CA GLY A 380 -21.39 -2.33 29.55
C GLY A 380 -21.42 -3.16 28.26
N VAL A 381 -22.62 -3.55 27.78
CA VAL A 381 -22.77 -4.42 26.60
C VAL A 381 -23.30 -3.61 25.42
N ILE A 382 -22.79 -3.89 24.25
CA ILE A 382 -23.26 -3.36 22.97
C ILE A 382 -23.93 -4.50 22.19
N ASP A 383 -25.19 -4.31 21.81
CA ASP A 383 -25.93 -5.11 20.82
C ASP A 383 -26.90 -4.16 20.10
N ARG A 384 -26.41 -3.57 19.00
CA ARG A 384 -27.12 -2.48 18.31
C ARG A 384 -27.01 -2.60 16.81
N TRP A 385 -28.13 -2.54 16.11
CA TRP A 385 -28.16 -2.34 14.67
C TRP A 385 -27.96 -0.86 14.32
N VAL A 386 -27.03 -0.58 13.41
CA VAL A 386 -26.75 0.73 12.87
C VAL A 386 -26.89 0.67 11.36
N ASP A 387 -27.71 1.53 10.77
CA ASP A 387 -27.88 1.66 9.33
C ASP A 387 -26.87 2.68 8.78
N VAL A 388 -26.13 2.28 7.75
CA VAL A 388 -25.18 3.17 7.06
C VAL A 388 -25.86 3.75 5.83
N PRO A 389 -26.11 5.08 5.78
CA PRO A 389 -26.75 5.70 4.62
C PRO A 389 -25.94 5.50 3.32
N ASP A 390 -26.59 5.06 2.24
CA ASP A 390 -25.93 4.78 0.96
C ASP A 390 -25.11 5.96 0.44
N ARG A 391 -25.53 7.20 0.66
CA ARG A 391 -24.80 8.42 0.26
C ARG A 391 -23.45 8.60 0.96
N LEU A 392 -23.22 7.94 2.08
CA LEU A 392 -21.97 7.97 2.84
C LEU A 392 -21.06 6.78 2.51
N LEU A 393 -21.54 5.82 1.73
CA LEU A 393 -20.74 4.68 1.32
C LEU A 393 -19.63 5.13 0.36
N GLN A 394 -18.42 4.67 0.68
CA GLN A 394 -17.22 4.82 -0.13
C GLN A 394 -16.68 3.42 -0.47
N ARG A 395 -15.64 3.33 -1.30
CA ARG A 395 -14.89 2.08 -1.49
C ARG A 395 -14.52 1.46 -0.13
N TYR A 396 -13.98 2.28 0.75
CA TYR A 396 -13.68 1.96 2.13
C TYR A 396 -14.41 2.96 3.04
N THR A 397 -15.41 2.50 3.75
CA THR A 397 -16.19 3.32 4.67
C THR A 397 -15.76 3.03 6.10
N THR A 398 -15.44 4.05 6.87
CA THR A 398 -15.14 3.93 8.29
C THR A 398 -16.38 4.24 9.10
N LEU A 399 -16.89 3.25 9.83
CA LEU A 399 -17.90 3.42 10.85
C LEU A 399 -17.18 3.64 12.19
N GLY A 400 -17.09 4.88 12.63
CA GLY A 400 -16.56 5.23 13.95
C GLY A 400 -17.61 4.96 15.02
N VAL A 401 -17.21 4.31 16.11
CA VAL A 401 -18.01 4.16 17.33
C VAL A 401 -17.25 4.80 18.47
N SER A 402 -17.83 5.77 19.15
CA SER A 402 -17.19 6.51 20.24
C SER A 402 -18.05 6.51 21.49
N LEU A 403 -17.39 6.43 22.65
CA LEU A 403 -18.01 6.64 23.96
C LEU A 403 -17.77 8.10 24.37
N ASN A 404 -18.79 8.94 24.18
CA ASN A 404 -18.72 10.36 24.49
C ASN A 404 -19.17 10.62 25.92
N LEU A 405 -18.30 11.25 26.69
CA LEU A 405 -18.54 11.61 28.09
C LEU A 405 -18.93 13.10 28.21
N ALA A 406 -19.84 13.38 29.10
CA ALA A 406 -20.21 14.75 29.48
C ALA A 406 -20.24 14.86 31.00
N GLY A 407 -19.57 15.89 31.55
CA GLY A 407 -19.41 16.10 32.97
C GLY A 407 -17.99 16.42 33.37
N ASN A 408 -17.72 16.45 34.66
CA ASN A 408 -16.37 16.67 35.17
C ASN A 408 -15.59 15.36 35.24
N THR A 409 -14.58 15.23 34.40
CA THR A 409 -13.67 14.07 34.37
C THR A 409 -12.48 14.21 35.35
N GLY A 410 -12.49 15.22 36.21
CA GLY A 410 -11.43 15.44 37.20
C GLY A 410 -10.15 16.03 36.62
N ARG A 411 -9.08 15.97 37.43
CA ARG A 411 -7.73 16.33 37.00
C ARG A 411 -7.02 15.12 36.37
N CYS A 412 -5.83 15.34 35.81
CA CYS A 412 -5.01 14.28 35.26
C CYS A 412 -4.78 13.14 36.26
N GLY A 413 -5.07 11.91 35.79
CA GLY A 413 -4.90 10.71 36.59
C GLY A 413 -6.01 10.41 37.60
N GLU A 414 -6.98 11.28 37.76
CA GLU A 414 -8.16 11.05 38.63
C GLU A 414 -9.21 10.18 37.92
N PHE A 415 -9.32 10.28 36.60
CA PHE A 415 -10.24 9.47 35.80
C PHE A 415 -9.51 8.32 35.10
N GLN A 416 -9.98 7.11 35.33
CA GLN A 416 -9.36 5.92 34.70
C GLN A 416 -9.78 5.82 33.24
N PRO A 417 -8.87 5.40 32.33
CA PRO A 417 -9.22 5.12 30.96
C PRO A 417 -10.31 4.05 30.86
N LEU A 418 -11.26 4.29 29.97
CA LEU A 418 -12.34 3.37 29.65
C LEU A 418 -11.95 2.54 28.43
N THR A 419 -12.43 1.30 28.38
CA THR A 419 -12.26 0.42 27.23
C THR A 419 -13.54 0.42 26.41
N LEU A 420 -13.41 0.47 25.09
CA LEU A 420 -14.48 0.24 24.13
C LEU A 420 -14.01 -0.83 23.16
N THR A 421 -14.80 -1.91 23.01
CA THR A 421 -14.46 -3.06 22.14
C THR A 421 -15.65 -3.40 21.27
N ILE A 422 -15.41 -3.60 19.98
CA ILE A 422 -16.35 -4.18 19.03
C ILE A 422 -15.82 -5.54 18.60
N ASP A 423 -16.62 -6.56 18.74
CA ASP A 423 -16.27 -7.94 18.44
C ASP A 423 -16.36 -8.25 16.95
N GLY A 424 -15.50 -9.14 16.48
CA GLY A 424 -15.50 -9.63 15.10
C GLY A 424 -16.76 -10.41 14.73
N ASP A 425 -17.55 -10.86 15.69
CA ASP A 425 -18.83 -11.54 15.48
C ASP A 425 -19.98 -10.56 15.17
N SER A 426 -19.70 -9.24 15.18
CA SER A 426 -20.61 -8.22 14.65
C SER A 426 -20.99 -8.53 13.21
N VAL A 427 -22.28 -8.47 12.91
CA VAL A 427 -22.84 -8.89 11.61
C VAL A 427 -22.96 -7.69 10.68
N VAL A 428 -22.55 -7.88 9.44
CA VAL A 428 -22.71 -6.90 8.35
C VAL A 428 -23.69 -7.49 7.33
N GLU A 429 -24.82 -6.80 7.14
CA GLU A 429 -25.78 -7.09 6.07
C GLU A 429 -25.61 -6.07 4.95
N SER A 430 -25.71 -6.52 3.70
CA SER A 430 -25.61 -5.65 2.53
C SER A 430 -26.33 -6.23 1.34
N ALA A 431 -26.78 -5.40 0.44
CA ALA A 431 -27.35 -5.82 -0.85
C ALA A 431 -26.44 -5.35 -1.99
N ALA A 432 -26.45 -6.07 -3.12
CA ALA A 432 -25.71 -5.63 -4.31
C ALA A 432 -26.25 -4.29 -4.85
N ALA A 433 -25.36 -3.36 -5.13
CA ALA A 433 -25.69 -2.05 -5.71
C ALA A 433 -25.58 -2.08 -7.23
N VAL A 434 -26.71 -1.92 -7.91
CA VAL A 434 -26.79 -1.76 -9.38
C VAL A 434 -27.72 -0.58 -9.65
N PRO A 435 -27.21 0.53 -10.18
CA PRO A 435 -25.81 0.89 -10.46
C PRO A 435 -24.94 0.91 -9.19
N PRO A 436 -23.59 0.90 -9.31
CA PRO A 436 -22.68 0.88 -8.17
C PRO A 436 -22.78 2.15 -7.31
N VAL A 437 -22.57 1.98 -6.01
CA VAL A 437 -22.46 3.05 -5.00
C VAL A 437 -21.11 2.90 -4.30
N PRO A 438 -20.27 3.94 -4.30
CA PRO A 438 -20.35 5.19 -5.08
C PRO A 438 -20.27 4.93 -6.58
N SER A 439 -20.53 5.95 -7.41
CA SER A 439 -20.45 5.87 -8.86
C SER A 439 -19.10 6.35 -9.41
N GLY A 440 -18.86 6.16 -10.71
CA GLY A 440 -17.66 6.64 -11.40
C GLY A 440 -16.38 5.99 -10.93
N LEU A 441 -15.28 6.73 -10.90
CA LEU A 441 -13.95 6.25 -10.52
C LEU A 441 -13.87 5.79 -9.07
N GLN A 442 -14.70 6.32 -8.18
CA GLN A 442 -14.80 5.85 -6.79
C GLN A 442 -15.45 4.47 -6.64
N SER A 443 -16.16 4.00 -7.67
CA SER A 443 -16.70 2.64 -7.68
C SER A 443 -15.64 1.56 -7.94
N LEU A 444 -14.41 1.95 -8.25
CA LEU A 444 -13.33 1.04 -8.57
C LEU A 444 -12.54 0.65 -7.31
N PRO A 445 -12.05 -0.59 -7.20
CA PRO A 445 -12.19 -1.70 -8.15
C PRO A 445 -13.46 -2.53 -7.94
N GLN A 446 -14.25 -2.32 -6.85
CA GLN A 446 -15.36 -3.20 -6.47
C GLN A 446 -16.42 -3.34 -7.59
N ALA A 447 -16.62 -2.31 -8.42
CA ALA A 447 -17.53 -2.36 -9.56
C ALA A 447 -17.03 -3.24 -10.72
N LEU A 448 -15.75 -3.61 -10.70
CA LEU A 448 -15.12 -4.51 -11.66
C LEU A 448 -14.93 -5.93 -11.14
N MET A 449 -15.18 -6.15 -9.83
CA MET A 449 -15.00 -7.45 -9.18
C MET A 449 -16.21 -8.37 -9.36
N PRO A 450 -16.05 -9.70 -9.15
CA PRO A 450 -14.82 -10.41 -8.82
C PRO A 450 -13.95 -10.73 -10.03
N ARG A 451 -14.53 -10.74 -11.24
CA ARG A 451 -13.87 -11.08 -12.50
C ARG A 451 -14.08 -10.00 -13.53
N THR A 452 -12.97 -9.54 -14.12
CA THR A 452 -12.93 -8.45 -15.08
C THR A 452 -12.36 -8.92 -16.40
N LEU A 453 -13.07 -8.67 -17.51
CA LEU A 453 -12.49 -8.80 -18.84
C LEU A 453 -11.70 -7.54 -19.17
N ILE A 454 -10.54 -7.71 -19.82
CA ILE A 454 -9.71 -6.61 -20.30
C ILE A 454 -9.63 -6.71 -21.82
N GLY A 455 -10.38 -5.86 -22.51
CA GLY A 455 -10.33 -5.74 -23.96
C GLY A 455 -9.14 -4.91 -24.40
N ILE A 456 -8.26 -5.46 -25.24
CA ILE A 456 -7.10 -4.77 -25.81
C ILE A 456 -7.22 -4.64 -27.33
N GLY A 457 -6.65 -3.55 -27.85
CA GLY A 457 -6.62 -3.23 -29.28
C GLY A 457 -5.50 -3.93 -30.06
N PRO A 458 -5.21 -3.47 -31.28
CA PRO A 458 -4.27 -4.12 -32.19
C PRO A 458 -2.79 -3.94 -31.80
N ASP A 459 -2.39 -2.85 -31.12
CA ASP A 459 -1.03 -2.74 -30.56
C ASP A 459 -0.94 -3.54 -29.28
N THR A 460 -0.84 -4.87 -29.44
CA THR A 460 -0.94 -5.81 -28.33
C THR A 460 0.13 -5.60 -27.25
N PHE A 461 1.34 -5.14 -27.60
CA PHE A 461 2.39 -4.86 -26.61
C PHE A 461 2.08 -3.60 -25.78
N ALA A 462 1.76 -2.48 -26.45
CA ALA A 462 1.47 -1.23 -25.76
C ALA A 462 0.20 -1.36 -24.90
N ASP A 463 -0.84 -2.00 -25.43
CA ASP A 463 -2.09 -2.21 -24.72
C ASP A 463 -1.95 -3.21 -23.56
N THR A 464 -1.09 -4.23 -23.69
CA THR A 464 -0.73 -5.10 -22.55
C THR A 464 -0.05 -4.31 -21.44
N THR A 465 0.83 -3.38 -21.80
CA THR A 465 1.50 -2.49 -20.82
C THR A 465 0.49 -1.58 -20.11
N ARG A 466 -0.45 -0.99 -20.84
CA ARG A 466 -1.56 -0.17 -20.29
C ARG A 466 -2.48 -1.02 -19.39
N ALA A 467 -2.82 -2.23 -19.85
CA ALA A 467 -3.64 -3.18 -19.11
C ALA A 467 -2.98 -3.57 -17.77
N ALA A 468 -1.69 -3.87 -17.79
CA ALA A 468 -0.94 -4.19 -16.59
C ALA A 468 -0.89 -3.01 -15.61
N ALA A 469 -0.66 -1.78 -16.10
CA ALA A 469 -0.66 -0.58 -15.27
C ALA A 469 -2.02 -0.36 -14.57
N ILE A 470 -3.12 -0.51 -15.30
CA ILE A 470 -4.47 -0.40 -14.75
C ILE A 470 -4.76 -1.55 -13.77
N ALA A 471 -4.44 -2.80 -14.12
CA ALA A 471 -4.67 -3.96 -13.26
C ALA A 471 -3.89 -3.88 -11.94
N VAL A 472 -2.62 -3.44 -11.99
CA VAL A 472 -1.78 -3.14 -10.82
C VAL A 472 -2.43 -2.07 -9.93
N ALA A 473 -2.90 -0.98 -10.54
CA ALA A 473 -3.56 0.09 -9.80
C ALA A 473 -4.86 -0.38 -9.13
N MET A 474 -5.69 -1.15 -9.83
CA MET A 474 -6.91 -1.73 -9.27
C MET A 474 -6.58 -2.69 -8.12
N GLN A 475 -5.57 -3.52 -8.28
CA GLN A 475 -5.14 -4.46 -7.24
C GLN A 475 -4.63 -3.75 -5.99
N ARG A 476 -3.93 -2.63 -6.11
CA ARG A 476 -3.50 -1.81 -4.96
C ARG A 476 -4.65 -1.23 -4.14
N LEU A 477 -5.83 -1.09 -4.75
CA LEU A 477 -7.05 -0.65 -4.10
C LEU A 477 -7.88 -1.79 -3.52
N SER A 478 -7.51 -3.04 -3.78
CA SER A 478 -8.25 -4.23 -3.35
C SER A 478 -7.43 -5.10 -2.41
N VAL A 479 -8.05 -5.55 -1.33
CA VAL A 479 -7.47 -6.57 -0.44
C VAL A 479 -7.58 -7.96 -1.04
N LEU A 480 -8.65 -8.22 -1.82
CA LEU A 480 -8.83 -9.50 -2.51
C LEU A 480 -8.14 -9.48 -3.88
N PRO A 481 -7.53 -10.59 -4.31
CA PRO A 481 -7.03 -10.73 -5.67
C PRO A 481 -8.15 -10.53 -6.69
N ILE A 482 -7.89 -9.72 -7.71
CA ILE A 482 -8.83 -9.47 -8.81
C ILE A 482 -8.53 -10.47 -9.94
N ASP A 483 -9.55 -11.24 -10.35
CA ASP A 483 -9.42 -12.16 -11.48
C ASP A 483 -9.60 -11.40 -12.80
N THR A 484 -8.53 -11.29 -13.58
CA THR A 484 -8.50 -10.59 -14.87
C THR A 484 -8.39 -11.59 -16.01
N VAL A 485 -9.01 -11.30 -17.14
CA VAL A 485 -8.88 -12.08 -18.40
C VAL A 485 -8.72 -11.13 -19.56
N VAL A 486 -7.57 -11.20 -20.23
CA VAL A 486 -7.32 -10.39 -21.44
C VAL A 486 -7.99 -11.02 -22.65
N THR A 487 -8.69 -10.18 -23.41
CA THR A 487 -9.42 -10.58 -24.62
C THR A 487 -9.40 -9.45 -25.65
N GLY A 488 -10.05 -9.62 -26.81
CA GLY A 488 -10.26 -8.53 -27.76
C GLY A 488 -11.35 -7.57 -27.31
N ILE A 489 -11.28 -6.30 -27.75
CA ILE A 489 -12.26 -5.26 -27.42
C ILE A 489 -13.68 -5.71 -27.71
N GLU A 490 -13.96 -6.24 -28.90
CA GLU A 490 -15.29 -6.69 -29.32
C GLU A 490 -15.87 -7.81 -28.44
N GLU A 491 -15.02 -8.71 -27.97
CA GLU A 491 -15.42 -9.78 -27.07
C GLU A 491 -15.76 -9.22 -25.68
N ALA A 492 -14.91 -8.33 -25.16
CA ALA A 492 -15.15 -7.65 -23.90
C ALA A 492 -16.42 -6.79 -23.94
N LEU A 493 -16.71 -6.12 -25.06
CA LEU A 493 -17.93 -5.32 -25.25
C LEU A 493 -19.20 -6.17 -25.34
N ARG A 494 -19.13 -7.38 -25.89
CA ARG A 494 -20.29 -8.31 -25.97
C ARG A 494 -20.59 -9.03 -24.66
N ALA A 495 -19.63 -9.16 -23.77
CA ALA A 495 -19.80 -9.83 -22.50
C ALA A 495 -20.83 -9.11 -21.60
N ARG A 496 -21.37 -9.83 -20.61
CA ARG A 496 -22.35 -9.29 -19.65
C ARG A 496 -21.70 -8.75 -18.37
N GLY A 497 -20.52 -9.26 -18.02
CA GLY A 497 -19.79 -8.85 -16.82
C GLY A 497 -19.06 -7.52 -16.99
N PRO A 498 -18.50 -6.98 -15.91
CA PRO A 498 -17.73 -5.74 -15.95
C PRO A 498 -16.49 -5.89 -16.83
N ALA A 499 -16.02 -4.78 -17.41
CA ALA A 499 -14.86 -4.82 -18.28
C ALA A 499 -14.02 -3.54 -18.20
N ILE A 500 -12.72 -3.71 -18.46
CA ILE A 500 -11.77 -2.66 -18.78
C ILE A 500 -11.56 -2.71 -20.29
N ILE A 501 -11.70 -1.59 -20.97
CA ILE A 501 -11.48 -1.49 -22.42
C ILE A 501 -10.32 -0.53 -22.67
N ILE A 502 -9.33 -0.99 -23.42
CA ILE A 502 -8.17 -0.18 -23.82
C ILE A 502 -8.21 -0.03 -25.33
N ASP A 503 -8.59 1.16 -25.77
CA ASP A 503 -8.71 1.55 -27.18
C ASP A 503 -7.93 2.86 -27.35
N ALA A 504 -6.62 2.73 -27.43
CA ALA A 504 -5.71 3.86 -27.34
C ALA A 504 -5.71 4.76 -28.59
N ASP A 505 -6.08 4.22 -29.75
CA ASP A 505 -6.06 4.95 -31.03
C ASP A 505 -7.33 5.78 -31.27
N GLY A 506 -8.40 5.49 -30.52
CA GLY A 506 -9.67 6.21 -30.63
C GLY A 506 -10.85 5.31 -30.33
N TRP A 507 -12.02 5.92 -30.08
CA TRP A 507 -13.23 5.18 -29.71
C TRP A 507 -14.20 5.12 -30.92
N ASP A 508 -14.34 3.94 -31.50
CA ASP A 508 -15.31 3.70 -32.60
C ASP A 508 -16.29 2.58 -32.23
N HIS A 509 -16.95 2.73 -31.08
CA HIS A 509 -17.94 1.77 -30.57
C HIS A 509 -19.26 2.50 -30.24
N PRO A 510 -20.09 2.86 -31.24
CA PRO A 510 -21.25 3.75 -31.07
C PRO A 510 -22.35 3.20 -30.16
N LYS A 511 -22.35 1.89 -29.87
CA LYS A 511 -23.28 1.25 -28.92
C LYS A 511 -22.99 1.58 -27.46
N VAL A 512 -21.79 2.07 -27.15
CA VAL A 512 -21.38 2.45 -25.80
C VAL A 512 -21.03 3.93 -25.79
N ARG A 513 -21.89 4.71 -25.15
CA ARG A 513 -21.70 6.16 -25.03
C ARG A 513 -20.76 6.48 -23.89
N LEU A 514 -19.69 7.21 -24.19
CA LEU A 514 -18.71 7.65 -23.21
C LEU A 514 -19.11 9.00 -22.59
N PRO A 515 -18.83 9.22 -21.29
CA PRO A 515 -18.92 10.54 -20.65
C PRO A 515 -18.09 11.61 -21.36
N VAL A 516 -16.93 11.23 -21.90
CA VAL A 516 -16.09 12.07 -22.76
C VAL A 516 -15.97 11.38 -24.11
N SER A 517 -16.44 12.01 -25.16
CA SER A 517 -16.44 11.46 -26.52
C SER A 517 -15.98 12.47 -27.56
N ALA A 518 -15.34 11.98 -28.63
CA ALA A 518 -15.03 12.77 -29.81
C ALA A 518 -15.78 12.15 -30.99
N ALA A 519 -16.68 12.92 -31.61
CA ALA A 519 -17.45 12.48 -32.76
C ALA A 519 -17.67 13.65 -33.73
N ASN A 520 -17.59 13.37 -35.03
CA ASN A 520 -17.87 14.38 -36.09
C ASN A 520 -17.09 15.69 -35.94
N GLY A 521 -15.82 15.60 -35.52
CA GLY A 521 -14.99 16.77 -35.29
C GLY A 521 -15.37 17.60 -34.05
N THR A 522 -16.10 17.02 -33.11
CA THR A 522 -16.53 17.68 -31.87
C THR A 522 -16.18 16.81 -30.67
N ILE A 523 -15.56 17.39 -29.65
CA ILE A 523 -15.32 16.73 -28.38
C ILE A 523 -16.41 17.16 -27.41
N THR A 524 -17.16 16.20 -26.87
CA THR A 524 -18.26 16.45 -25.94
C THR A 524 -17.95 15.87 -24.57
N LEU A 525 -18.27 16.62 -23.52
CA LEU A 525 -18.20 16.24 -22.12
C LEU A 525 -19.65 16.18 -21.62
N ASP A 526 -20.17 14.95 -21.50
CA ASP A 526 -21.52 14.73 -20.98
C ASP A 526 -21.49 14.54 -19.45
N GLY A 527 -22.55 14.98 -18.79
CA GLY A 527 -22.72 14.82 -17.34
C GLY A 527 -22.13 15.94 -16.50
N LEU A 528 -21.69 17.04 -17.11
CA LEU A 528 -21.48 18.28 -16.38
C LEU A 528 -22.84 18.82 -15.93
N ILE A 529 -22.89 19.37 -14.72
CA ILE A 529 -24.09 20.04 -14.19
C ILE A 529 -23.73 21.51 -13.99
N ASP A 530 -24.43 22.40 -14.69
CA ASP A 530 -24.36 23.85 -14.49
C ASP A 530 -25.69 24.31 -13.93
N GLN A 531 -25.67 25.02 -12.81
CA GLN A 531 -26.86 25.54 -12.10
C GLN A 531 -27.96 24.48 -11.91
N GLY A 532 -27.57 23.21 -11.68
CA GLY A 532 -28.51 22.10 -11.47
C GLY A 532 -29.09 21.49 -12.74
N GLN A 533 -28.68 21.94 -13.94
CA GLN A 533 -29.08 21.39 -15.21
C GLN A 533 -27.94 20.59 -15.88
N PRO A 534 -28.24 19.43 -16.49
CA PRO A 534 -27.25 18.72 -17.30
C PRO A 534 -26.76 19.64 -18.43
N THR A 535 -25.44 19.76 -18.52
CA THR A 535 -24.82 20.56 -19.59
C THR A 535 -23.80 19.74 -20.36
N THR A 536 -23.54 20.15 -21.58
CA THR A 536 -22.53 19.56 -22.44
C THR A 536 -21.54 20.65 -22.85
N LEU A 537 -20.29 20.44 -22.54
CA LEU A 537 -19.18 21.31 -22.98
C LEU A 537 -18.62 20.75 -24.30
N THR A 538 -18.49 21.61 -25.28
CA THR A 538 -17.85 21.29 -26.56
C THR A 538 -16.47 21.90 -26.61
N LEU A 539 -15.43 21.07 -26.86
CA LEU A 539 -14.06 21.47 -26.96
C LEU A 539 -13.58 21.54 -28.41
N ASP A 540 -12.41 22.18 -28.60
CA ASP A 540 -11.75 22.25 -29.90
C ASP A 540 -11.48 20.82 -30.44
N PRO A 541 -11.94 20.49 -31.66
CA PRO A 541 -11.74 19.18 -32.26
C PRO A 541 -10.26 18.81 -32.51
N GLU A 542 -9.36 19.81 -32.59
CA GLU A 542 -7.93 19.58 -32.75
C GLU A 542 -7.21 19.23 -31.45
N LEU A 543 -7.88 19.36 -30.30
CA LEU A 543 -7.30 19.03 -29.00
C LEU A 543 -6.96 17.54 -28.93
N ARG A 544 -5.68 17.24 -28.76
CA ARG A 544 -5.19 15.88 -28.53
C ARG A 544 -5.32 15.52 -27.05
N TYR A 545 -5.99 14.43 -26.71
CA TYR A 545 -6.18 14.03 -25.31
C TYR A 545 -6.16 12.52 -25.11
N GLY A 546 -5.87 12.10 -23.88
CA GLY A 546 -6.11 10.76 -23.38
C GLY A 546 -7.12 10.80 -22.24
N THR A 547 -7.94 9.78 -22.09
CA THR A 547 -8.96 9.71 -21.04
C THR A 547 -8.98 8.35 -20.35
N LEU A 548 -9.36 8.40 -19.07
CA LEU A 548 -9.73 7.23 -18.26
C LEU A 548 -11.13 7.49 -17.70
N GLN A 549 -12.10 6.64 -18.02
CA GLN A 549 -13.51 6.89 -17.76
C GLN A 549 -14.15 5.68 -17.11
N ALA A 550 -14.84 5.88 -15.97
CA ALA A 550 -15.55 4.82 -15.25
C ALA A 550 -17.04 5.16 -15.18
N PHE A 551 -17.89 4.28 -15.66
CA PHE A 551 -19.33 4.50 -15.70
C PHE A 551 -20.11 3.17 -15.75
N PHE A 552 -21.40 3.27 -15.49
CA PHE A 552 -22.37 2.19 -15.63
C PHE A 552 -23.14 2.37 -16.94
N ASP A 553 -23.08 1.39 -17.85
CA ASP A 553 -23.67 1.46 -19.19
C ASP A 553 -25.17 1.09 -19.24
N GLY A 554 -25.83 0.99 -18.06
CA GLY A 554 -27.20 0.50 -17.90
C GLY A 554 -27.29 -0.99 -17.60
N ARG A 555 -26.19 -1.75 -17.74
CA ARG A 555 -26.13 -3.20 -17.49
C ARG A 555 -24.96 -3.60 -16.58
N ARG A 556 -23.82 -2.95 -16.74
CA ARG A 556 -22.56 -3.28 -16.09
C ARG A 556 -21.64 -2.07 -15.95
N SER A 557 -20.64 -2.18 -15.12
CA SER A 557 -19.60 -1.16 -14.99
C SER A 557 -18.51 -1.36 -16.04
N LEU A 558 -18.09 -0.26 -16.63
CA LEU A 558 -17.00 -0.19 -17.60
C LEU A 558 -15.93 0.80 -17.10
N LEU A 559 -14.67 0.44 -17.28
CA LEU A 559 -13.53 1.35 -17.22
C LEU A 559 -12.94 1.43 -18.63
N VAL A 560 -13.01 2.60 -19.26
CA VAL A 560 -12.52 2.82 -20.63
C VAL A 560 -11.29 3.72 -20.59
N ALA A 561 -10.19 3.25 -21.14
CA ALA A 561 -8.95 3.97 -21.36
C ALA A 561 -8.81 4.21 -22.87
N THR A 562 -8.96 5.45 -23.32
CA THR A 562 -8.93 5.80 -24.76
C THR A 562 -8.29 7.15 -25.01
N SER A 563 -8.10 7.50 -26.27
CA SER A 563 -7.64 8.83 -26.70
C SER A 563 -8.39 9.27 -27.96
N ASN A 564 -8.15 10.48 -28.42
CA ASN A 564 -8.55 10.92 -29.75
C ASN A 564 -7.37 10.86 -30.72
N THR A 565 -6.97 9.66 -31.14
CA THR A 565 -5.79 9.40 -31.99
C THR A 565 -4.47 9.92 -31.39
N ALA A 566 -4.35 9.90 -30.08
CA ALA A 566 -3.19 10.40 -29.35
C ALA A 566 -2.76 9.43 -28.22
N PRO A 567 -2.38 8.18 -28.51
CA PRO A 567 -2.07 7.17 -27.50
C PRO A 567 -1.00 7.61 -26.50
N ALA A 568 -0.07 8.47 -26.91
CA ALA A 568 0.94 9.04 -26.01
C ALA A 568 0.32 9.88 -24.87
N GLN A 569 -0.83 10.51 -25.09
CA GLN A 569 -1.55 11.26 -24.03
C GLN A 569 -2.21 10.31 -23.03
N LEU A 570 -2.73 9.17 -23.50
CA LEU A 570 -3.20 8.11 -22.62
C LEU A 570 -2.05 7.54 -21.77
N ASP A 571 -0.89 7.29 -22.38
CA ASP A 571 0.30 6.82 -21.65
C ASP A 571 0.78 7.84 -20.61
N ALA A 572 0.73 9.15 -20.95
CA ALA A 572 1.05 10.22 -20.01
C ALA A 572 0.04 10.27 -18.84
N LEU A 573 -1.26 10.08 -19.13
CA LEU A 573 -2.29 9.99 -18.10
C LEU A 573 -2.06 8.81 -17.15
N LEU A 574 -1.82 7.61 -17.69
CA LEU A 574 -1.60 6.42 -16.86
C LEU A 574 -0.34 6.53 -16.01
N ARG A 575 0.74 7.12 -16.54
CA ARG A 575 1.93 7.45 -15.75
C ARG A 575 1.59 8.42 -14.63
N TRP A 576 0.94 9.54 -14.94
CA TRP A 576 0.51 10.49 -13.94
C TRP A 576 -0.37 9.84 -12.86
N MET A 577 -1.30 8.96 -13.22
CA MET A 577 -2.12 8.20 -12.27
C MET A 577 -1.27 7.30 -11.35
N SER A 578 -0.14 6.80 -11.82
CA SER A 578 0.73 5.85 -11.11
C SER A 578 1.85 6.51 -10.29
N ASP A 579 2.25 7.75 -10.64
CA ASP A 579 3.34 8.49 -9.97
C ASP A 579 3.04 8.79 -8.49
N ASP A 580 1.76 8.91 -8.13
CA ASP A 580 1.32 9.02 -6.73
C ASP A 580 0.41 7.81 -6.41
N PRO A 581 0.86 6.88 -5.54
CA PRO A 581 0.07 5.69 -5.18
C PRO A 581 -1.32 6.01 -4.60
N ARG A 582 -1.49 7.21 -4.03
CA ARG A 582 -2.76 7.66 -3.45
C ARG A 582 -3.72 8.26 -4.48
N ARG A 583 -3.27 8.53 -5.69
CA ARG A 583 -4.08 9.26 -6.69
C ARG A 583 -5.31 8.46 -7.11
N TRP A 584 -5.15 7.18 -7.40
CA TRP A 584 -6.26 6.28 -7.70
C TRP A 584 -7.33 6.20 -6.60
N SER A 585 -6.92 6.34 -5.34
CA SER A 585 -7.86 6.34 -4.22
C SER A 585 -8.58 7.68 -4.01
N ARG A 586 -8.00 8.79 -4.51
CA ARG A 586 -8.51 10.16 -4.30
C ARG A 586 -9.29 10.70 -5.48
N VAL A 587 -9.05 10.15 -6.68
CA VAL A 587 -9.75 10.59 -7.88
C VAL A 587 -11.23 10.21 -7.76
N ASP A 588 -12.10 11.20 -7.91
CA ASP A 588 -13.55 11.08 -8.00
C ASP A 588 -14.04 11.41 -9.41
N GLY A 589 -15.36 11.32 -9.64
CA GLY A 589 -15.95 11.66 -10.91
C GLY A 589 -16.05 10.51 -11.91
N ALA A 590 -16.51 10.85 -13.12
CA ALA A 590 -16.75 9.89 -14.19
C ALA A 590 -15.55 9.70 -15.12
N ALA A 591 -14.70 10.71 -15.24
CA ALA A 591 -13.55 10.68 -16.15
C ALA A 591 -12.38 11.53 -15.66
N VAL A 592 -11.17 11.16 -16.12
CA VAL A 592 -9.96 11.99 -16.06
C VAL A 592 -9.48 12.22 -17.49
N ILE A 593 -9.15 13.46 -17.82
CA ILE A 593 -8.66 13.87 -19.14
C ILE A 593 -7.25 14.45 -18.99
N ALA A 594 -6.33 14.00 -19.83
CA ALA A 594 -5.00 14.59 -19.97
C ALA A 594 -4.83 15.16 -21.38
N ALA A 595 -4.37 16.40 -21.45
CA ALA A 595 -4.02 17.09 -22.71
C ALA A 595 -2.57 17.57 -22.66
N PRO A 596 -1.91 17.81 -23.81
CA PRO A 596 -0.53 18.24 -23.87
C PRO A 596 -0.28 19.53 -23.06
N GLY A 597 0.74 19.54 -22.23
CA GLY A 597 1.15 20.72 -21.46
C GLY A 597 0.17 21.15 -20.36
N GLN A 598 -0.87 20.36 -20.07
CA GLN A 598 -1.87 20.63 -19.04
C GLN A 598 -1.84 19.57 -17.95
N GLN A 599 -2.19 19.97 -16.72
CA GLN A 599 -2.46 19.01 -15.66
C GLN A 599 -3.74 18.23 -15.97
N PRO A 600 -3.79 16.91 -15.69
CA PRO A 600 -5.00 16.13 -15.87
C PRO A 600 -6.20 16.71 -15.10
N VAL A 601 -7.35 16.72 -15.73
CA VAL A 601 -8.61 17.28 -15.21
C VAL A 601 -9.59 16.16 -14.91
N VAL A 602 -10.21 16.20 -13.73
CA VAL A 602 -11.25 15.26 -13.31
C VAL A 602 -12.61 15.84 -13.64
N ILE A 603 -13.44 15.04 -14.32
CA ILE A 603 -14.83 15.38 -14.66
C ILE A 603 -15.73 14.61 -13.71
N GLY A 604 -16.38 15.35 -12.81
CA GLY A 604 -17.27 14.80 -11.81
C GLY A 604 -18.74 14.93 -12.18
N PRO A 605 -19.63 14.13 -11.57
CA PRO A 605 -21.07 14.32 -11.65
C PRO A 605 -21.57 15.49 -10.76
N GLN A 606 -20.68 16.26 -10.14
CA GLN A 606 -21.05 17.36 -9.24
C GLN A 606 -21.31 18.66 -9.99
N PRO A 607 -22.25 19.50 -9.53
CA PRO A 607 -22.60 20.74 -10.19
C PRO A 607 -21.39 21.66 -10.36
N GLY A 608 -21.03 21.97 -11.59
CA GLY A 608 -20.17 23.09 -11.95
C GLY A 608 -18.70 23.06 -11.49
N VAL A 609 -18.15 21.94 -11.02
CA VAL A 609 -16.77 21.88 -10.52
C VAL A 609 -15.92 20.96 -11.39
N ILE A 610 -15.21 21.56 -12.35
CA ILE A 610 -14.02 20.94 -12.90
C ILE A 610 -12.94 21.01 -11.82
N ARG A 611 -12.67 19.90 -11.13
CA ARG A 611 -11.58 19.84 -10.14
C ARG A 611 -10.29 19.49 -10.86
N MET A 612 -9.34 20.41 -10.86
CA MET A 612 -7.96 20.06 -11.20
C MET A 612 -7.45 19.13 -10.09
N ALA A 613 -6.91 17.98 -10.47
CA ALA A 613 -6.28 17.08 -9.51
C ALA A 613 -5.09 17.83 -8.87
N ALA A 614 -5.18 18.10 -7.58
CA ALA A 614 -4.17 18.88 -6.86
C ALA A 614 -2.80 18.19 -6.93
N PRO A 615 -1.71 18.90 -7.25
CA PRO A 615 -0.38 18.45 -6.90
C PRO A 615 -0.29 18.39 -5.37
N GLY A 616 0.39 17.36 -4.85
CA GLY A 616 0.45 17.06 -3.42
C GLY A 616 0.70 18.30 -2.54
N ALA A 617 -0.09 18.36 -1.49
CA ALA A 617 -0.18 19.26 -0.37
C ALA A 617 0.86 20.38 -0.23
N GLY A 618 0.44 21.60 -0.60
CA GLY A 618 0.97 22.85 -0.10
C GLY A 618 -0.13 23.90 -0.22
N ALA A 619 -0.51 24.52 0.88
CA ALA A 619 -1.64 25.45 0.99
C ALA A 619 -1.54 26.74 0.12
N ALA A 620 -0.54 26.83 -0.76
CA ALA A 620 -0.32 27.97 -1.68
C ALA A 620 -0.93 27.78 -3.10
N GLY A 621 -1.52 26.60 -3.42
CA GLY A 621 -1.99 26.29 -4.78
C GLY A 621 -3.40 26.78 -5.14
N TRP A 622 -4.21 27.19 -4.18
CA TRP A 622 -5.63 27.52 -4.40
C TRP A 622 -5.89 28.78 -5.22
N VAL A 623 -4.92 29.71 -5.25
CA VAL A 623 -5.09 30.98 -5.99
C VAL A 623 -4.69 30.85 -7.46
N ALA A 624 -3.76 29.94 -7.80
CA ALA A 624 -3.32 29.74 -9.18
C ALA A 624 -4.33 28.98 -10.05
N GLY A 625 -5.09 28.04 -9.47
CA GLY A 625 -6.09 27.25 -10.20
C GLY A 625 -7.26 28.05 -10.75
N ALA A 626 -7.74 29.04 -9.99
CA ALA A 626 -8.82 29.92 -10.41
C ALA A 626 -8.42 30.86 -11.56
N LEU A 627 -7.13 31.27 -11.62
CA LEU A 627 -6.62 32.16 -12.68
C LEU A 627 -6.41 31.41 -14.01
N VAL A 628 -6.05 30.13 -13.98
CA VAL A 628 -5.88 29.34 -15.21
C VAL A 628 -7.22 28.98 -15.83
N LEU A 629 -8.25 28.70 -15.03
CA LEU A 629 -9.63 28.48 -15.54
C LEU A 629 -10.18 29.76 -16.19
N SER A 630 -9.93 30.93 -15.60
CA SER A 630 -10.31 32.23 -16.17
C SER A 630 -9.59 32.49 -17.49
N ALA A 631 -8.32 32.06 -17.63
CA ALA A 631 -7.54 32.22 -18.85
C ALA A 631 -8.00 31.30 -19.99
N VAL A 632 -8.38 30.04 -19.69
CA VAL A 632 -8.88 29.10 -20.69
C VAL A 632 -10.30 29.50 -21.17
N VAL A 633 -11.17 29.88 -20.25
CA VAL A 633 -12.50 30.41 -20.59
C VAL A 633 -12.39 31.77 -21.29
N GLY A 634 -11.50 32.65 -20.85
CA GLY A 634 -11.23 33.93 -21.47
C GLY A 634 -10.64 33.79 -22.89
N TYR A 635 -9.71 32.86 -23.10
CA TYR A 635 -9.14 32.58 -24.42
C TYR A 635 -10.17 31.97 -25.36
N ALA A 636 -11.00 31.05 -24.90
CA ALA A 636 -12.11 30.49 -25.69
C ALA A 636 -13.12 31.57 -26.07
N LEU A 637 -13.44 32.52 -25.18
CA LEU A 637 -14.35 33.63 -25.48
C LEU A 637 -13.73 34.67 -26.45
N ILE A 638 -12.42 34.91 -26.37
CA ILE A 638 -11.70 35.81 -27.28
C ILE A 638 -11.66 35.21 -28.69
N VAL A 639 -11.38 33.91 -28.82
CA VAL A 639 -11.37 33.23 -30.11
C VAL A 639 -12.78 33.18 -30.74
N LEU A 640 -13.83 33.01 -29.92
CA LEU A 640 -15.21 33.06 -30.36
C LEU A 640 -15.66 34.49 -30.78
N SER A 641 -15.19 35.52 -30.09
CA SER A 641 -15.50 36.92 -30.43
C SER A 641 -14.73 37.41 -31.66
N ALA A 642 -13.50 36.97 -31.88
CA ALA A 642 -12.70 37.32 -33.06
C ALA A 642 -13.28 36.72 -34.37
N ARG A 643 -14.05 35.62 -34.30
CA ARG A 643 -14.74 35.01 -35.44
C ARG A 643 -16.09 35.64 -35.75
N ARG A 644 -16.60 36.57 -34.92
CA ARG A 644 -17.88 37.27 -35.12
C ARG A 644 -17.78 38.71 -35.63
N SER A 645 -16.64 39.16 -36.10
CA SER A 645 -16.55 40.46 -36.76
C SER A 645 -17.12 40.35 -38.18
N PRO A 646 -18.28 40.95 -38.47
CA PRO A 646 -18.81 40.95 -39.81
C PRO A 646 -17.92 41.86 -40.69
N SER A 647 -17.51 41.31 -41.84
CA SER A 647 -17.04 42.13 -42.95
C SER A 647 -18.24 42.98 -43.42
N GLY A 648 -18.22 44.24 -43.08
CA GLY A 648 -19.24 45.21 -43.51
C GLY A 648 -18.54 46.43 -44.10
N GLY A 649 -18.82 46.62 -45.40
CA GLY A 649 -18.81 47.88 -46.08
C GLY A 649 -17.50 48.43 -46.59
#